data_a1fc9f170d4494731bb1e1dd1c49ea7f
#
_entry.id   a1fc9f170d4494731bb1e1dd1c49ea7f
#
_cell.length_a   1.000
_cell.length_b   1.000
_cell.length_c   1.000
_cell.angle_alpha   90.00
_cell.angle_beta   90.00
_cell.angle_gamma   90.00
#
_symmetry.space_group_name_H-M   'P 1'
#
loop_
_entity.id
_entity.type
_entity.pdbx_description
1 polymer ?
#
loop_
_entity_poly.entity_id
_entity_poly.type
_entity_poly.pdbx_seq_one_letter_code
_entity_poly.pdbx_strand_id
1 'polypeptide(L)'
;MFLAFLFNVLALVIVHAELNGYRMTDQSPVYCLGNCPEIDLTDEISLEAWIRPEKMGPGGGRIIDKSRPGTQEAYLLDTYPGNFLRFLNINGSCTFKTNLAPNQWYHIVAVYSAPKKVMKLYLNGTEVAHVQSGEFSRMIRNNAPLCIGADPVGGNKFNGQIREIAIYNRALTADEVLGRYNATENKTLTGVVADWIFSENPGRSIKSVVGSLELRPLNKRLSIVWNGKITGEPKPPTNSLTLWYKKPASEWVEALPIGNGRLGAMVFGGIGNERLQLNEDTLWAGGPYDPANPEALAALPEARRLIFEGKYREAQRLIDQKMMAKPLRQMPYQTLGDLWLEFPETDIVDSYIRSLNLDTAVAEVQFTQNNTRYKREIFSSPVDNVIVLRLSASGPGKVSFNISFKTPQNAIIFLDGNDTLVMRGTNASAQGIKGVLKFEARAKIINSGGQVKSEQSSIGVVNSDEAILIIAAATSYKNYKDVTGDPEKLVKTHIANAVSKGYMRLLNDHITEHQRLFRRVNLDLGSSQAEKLPTDERIKNFMRNEDPSLPVLYFQFGRYLLISSSRPGCQPANLQGIWNESMSPPWESKYTININTEMNYWPAESCNLSECAEPLFQMVKDLAQTGARTAEIQYGARGWVAHHNTDLWRATAPIDGASWGFWPMGGAWLTLHLWDHYQYTLDKNFLTEMYPILKGAVEFFMDALVEDPKYNYLVTCPSLSPENSHPFGSSICAGPYMDTEILRDLFGAFIESSKILGCDENLRLQVESMRNKLAPFKIGKGGQLQEWLEDWDLDAPDIHHRHVSHLYAVFPSAQITLRRTPDLAEAAKKTLELRGDMSTGWSLAWKINLWARLGDGNRAFKLIKMLLEPSRTYPNMFDAHPPFQIDGNFGGTSGICEMLMQSHTGEIELLPALPDSWKKGSVSGLRARGGFEVSMNWDQGRLQQARIKSISGTACVVRYADKIKLLTFKPGEEKSVDF
;
A
#
# COMPACT_ATOMS: atom_id res chain seq x y z
N MET A 1 -32.27 15.46 58.86
CA MET A 1 -32.06 14.35 57.89
C MET A 1 -31.76 14.86 56.47
N PHE A 2 -32.43 15.91 56.01
CA PHE A 2 -32.14 16.48 54.68
C PHE A 2 -30.77 17.18 54.53
N LEU A 3 -30.27 17.84 55.58
CA LEU A 3 -28.95 18.50 55.54
C LEU A 3 -27.80 17.45 55.62
N ALA A 4 -27.95 16.30 56.26
CA ALA A 4 -26.93 15.23 56.28
C ALA A 4 -26.84 14.49 54.94
N PHE A 5 -27.95 14.44 54.18
CA PHE A 5 -27.95 13.86 52.83
C PHE A 5 -27.26 14.82 51.79
N LEU A 6 -27.46 16.11 51.92
CA LEU A 6 -26.76 17.12 51.08
C LEU A 6 -25.25 17.20 51.37
N PHE A 7 -24.84 17.04 52.64
CA PHE A 7 -23.42 17.03 53.02
C PHE A 7 -22.71 15.79 52.54
N ASN A 8 -23.35 14.60 52.59
CA ASN A 8 -22.77 13.37 52.05
C ASN A 8 -22.68 13.38 50.49
N VAL A 9 -23.68 13.94 49.82
CA VAL A 9 -23.64 14.10 48.34
C VAL A 9 -22.60 15.13 47.94
N LEU A 10 -22.45 16.23 48.70
CA LEU A 10 -21.40 17.24 48.41
C LEU A 10 -19.97 16.69 48.74
N ALA A 11 -19.84 15.91 49.82
CA ALA A 11 -18.57 15.27 50.19
C ALA A 11 -18.18 14.18 49.16
N LEU A 12 -19.14 13.41 48.64
CA LEU A 12 -18.88 12.44 47.56
C LEU A 12 -18.43 13.13 46.26
N VAL A 13 -19.02 14.27 45.93
CA VAL A 13 -18.66 15.07 44.73
C VAL A 13 -17.30 15.71 44.90
N ILE A 14 -16.90 16.11 46.13
CA ILE A 14 -15.62 16.79 46.38
C ILE A 14 -14.45 15.77 46.41
N VAL A 15 -14.65 14.54 46.91
CA VAL A 15 -13.59 13.53 46.95
C VAL A 15 -13.28 12.95 45.55
N HIS A 16 -14.22 13.00 44.62
CA HIS A 16 -14.02 12.55 43.24
C HIS A 16 -13.53 13.66 42.30
N ALA A 17 -13.50 14.93 42.74
CA ALA A 17 -13.16 16.09 41.92
C ALA A 17 -11.67 16.40 41.77
N GLU A 18 -10.78 15.75 42.55
CA GLU A 18 -9.35 16.11 42.59
C GLU A 18 -8.39 15.08 41.97
N LEU A 19 -8.88 13.96 41.43
CA LEU A 19 -8.00 13.01 40.73
C LEU A 19 -8.12 13.21 39.20
N ASN A 20 -7.24 14.01 38.65
CA ASN A 20 -7.09 14.16 37.19
C ASN A 20 -6.51 12.85 36.62
N GLY A 21 -7.20 12.27 35.62
CA GLY A 21 -6.74 11.07 34.91
C GLY A 21 -5.75 11.43 33.79
N TYR A 22 -5.11 10.40 33.21
CA TYR A 22 -4.27 10.53 32.04
C TYR A 22 -5.05 11.02 30.83
N ARG A 23 -4.67 12.17 30.27
CA ARG A 23 -5.32 12.74 29.07
C ARG A 23 -4.76 12.10 27.82
N MET A 24 -5.60 11.43 27.08
CA MET A 24 -5.31 10.84 25.78
C MET A 24 -5.63 11.82 24.66
N THR A 25 -4.65 12.04 23.78
CA THR A 25 -4.75 12.83 22.56
C THR A 25 -4.04 12.07 21.43
N ASP A 26 -4.09 12.56 20.22
CA ASP A 26 -3.34 11.95 19.11
C ASP A 26 -1.83 11.86 19.35
N GLN A 27 -1.28 12.74 20.20
CA GLN A 27 0.14 12.80 20.55
C GLN A 27 0.49 12.00 21.81
N SER A 28 -0.51 11.53 22.57
CA SER A 28 -0.26 10.83 23.82
C SER A 28 0.23 9.41 23.61
N PRO A 29 1.20 8.91 24.43
CA PRO A 29 1.56 7.50 24.44
C PRO A 29 0.35 6.61 24.71
N VAL A 30 0.26 5.50 24.00
CA VAL A 30 -0.68 4.41 24.27
C VAL A 30 0.01 3.40 25.15
N TYR A 31 -0.66 2.92 26.20
CA TYR A 31 -0.07 1.97 27.14
C TYR A 31 -0.55 0.56 26.84
N CYS A 32 0.39 -0.37 26.67
CA CYS A 32 0.07 -1.76 26.36
C CYS A 32 0.80 -2.74 27.30
N LEU A 33 0.18 -3.91 27.49
CA LEU A 33 0.74 -5.11 28.09
C LEU A 33 0.96 -6.14 26.97
N GLY A 34 2.14 -6.72 26.89
CA GLY A 34 2.39 -7.86 26.02
C GLY A 34 1.48 -9.04 26.35
N ASN A 35 1.28 -9.95 25.39
CA ASN A 35 0.44 -11.12 25.65
C ASN A 35 1.02 -11.96 26.80
N CYS A 36 0.17 -12.30 27.78
CA CYS A 36 0.51 -13.16 28.90
C CYS A 36 -0.72 -13.99 29.31
N PRO A 37 -0.52 -15.15 29.97
CA PRO A 37 -1.62 -16.07 30.31
C PRO A 37 -2.70 -15.44 31.18
N GLU A 38 -2.35 -14.49 32.04
CA GLU A 38 -3.25 -13.84 33.00
C GLU A 38 -4.36 -13.04 32.32
N ILE A 39 -4.12 -12.51 31.12
CA ILE A 39 -5.11 -11.75 30.34
C ILE A 39 -5.75 -12.55 29.20
N ASP A 40 -5.41 -13.84 29.05
CA ASP A 40 -6.02 -14.75 28.05
C ASP A 40 -7.28 -15.43 28.61
N LEU A 41 -8.24 -14.62 29.04
CA LEU A 41 -9.49 -15.06 29.67
C LEU A 41 -10.48 -15.56 28.61
N THR A 42 -11.11 -16.73 28.85
CA THR A 42 -11.97 -17.37 27.84
C THR A 42 -13.40 -17.61 28.33
N ASP A 43 -13.61 -17.94 29.59
CA ASP A 43 -14.92 -18.36 30.12
C ASP A 43 -15.73 -17.16 30.63
N GLU A 44 -15.10 -16.34 31.44
CA GLU A 44 -15.69 -15.14 32.03
C GLU A 44 -14.67 -14.01 32.06
N ILE A 45 -15.15 -12.78 31.93
CA ILE A 45 -14.35 -11.55 32.06
C ILE A 45 -15.22 -10.40 32.54
N SER A 46 -14.65 -9.53 33.37
CA SER A 46 -15.18 -8.19 33.57
C SER A 46 -14.08 -7.17 33.30
N LEU A 47 -14.43 -6.15 32.53
CA LEU A 47 -13.58 -5.00 32.18
C LEU A 47 -14.17 -3.77 32.85
N GLU A 48 -13.43 -3.14 33.74
CA GLU A 48 -13.82 -1.92 34.44
C GLU A 48 -12.96 -0.74 33.98
N ALA A 49 -13.59 0.43 33.78
CA ALA A 49 -12.91 1.65 33.37
C ALA A 49 -13.56 2.88 33.99
N TRP A 50 -12.76 3.85 34.45
CA TRP A 50 -13.16 5.22 34.71
C TRP A 50 -12.68 6.13 33.58
N ILE A 51 -13.62 6.71 32.82
CA ILE A 51 -13.32 7.55 31.66
C ILE A 51 -14.03 8.89 31.73
N ARG A 52 -13.42 9.89 31.07
CA ARG A 52 -14.02 11.21 30.81
C ARG A 52 -13.87 11.51 29.32
N PRO A 53 -14.85 11.10 28.48
CA PRO A 53 -14.75 11.29 27.04
C PRO A 53 -14.84 12.77 26.67
N GLU A 54 -14.09 13.20 25.67
CA GLU A 54 -14.31 14.41 24.89
C GLU A 54 -15.22 14.07 23.70
N LYS A 55 -15.48 15.02 22.78
CA LYS A 55 -16.29 14.78 21.59
C LYS A 55 -15.53 13.81 20.66
N MET A 56 -16.09 12.62 20.44
CA MET A 56 -15.55 11.62 19.53
C MET A 56 -16.06 11.83 18.10
N GLY A 57 -15.21 11.48 17.12
CA GLY A 57 -15.62 11.33 15.72
C GLY A 57 -16.54 10.11 15.51
N PRO A 58 -17.12 9.92 14.31
CA PRO A 58 -18.01 8.78 14.00
C PRO A 58 -17.39 7.39 14.29
N GLY A 59 -16.07 7.26 14.19
CA GLY A 59 -15.31 6.03 14.47
C GLY A 59 -15.21 5.65 15.95
N GLY A 60 -15.58 6.55 16.89
CA GLY A 60 -15.40 6.31 18.33
C GLY A 60 -13.94 6.24 18.76
N GLY A 61 -13.67 5.63 19.92
CA GLY A 61 -12.30 5.41 20.44
C GLY A 61 -12.21 4.20 21.36
N ARG A 62 -11.08 3.50 21.32
CA ARG A 62 -10.79 2.32 22.13
C ARG A 62 -10.50 2.69 23.57
N ILE A 63 -11.13 2.01 24.53
CA ILE A 63 -10.86 2.15 25.97
C ILE A 63 -9.92 1.02 26.40
N ILE A 64 -10.30 -0.23 26.13
CA ILE A 64 -9.53 -1.46 26.38
C ILE A 64 -9.61 -2.30 25.11
N ASP A 65 -8.49 -2.70 24.54
CA ASP A 65 -8.46 -3.47 23.31
C ASP A 65 -7.43 -4.61 23.35
N LYS A 66 -7.92 -5.86 23.22
CA LYS A 66 -7.12 -7.06 22.99
C LYS A 66 -7.59 -7.74 21.71
N SER A 67 -7.56 -7.00 20.61
CA SER A 67 -7.96 -7.47 19.29
C SER A 67 -6.83 -7.33 18.27
N ARG A 68 -6.94 -8.03 17.14
CA ARG A 68 -6.11 -7.79 15.96
C ARG A 68 -7.02 -7.23 14.86
N PRO A 69 -6.69 -6.10 14.23
CA PRO A 69 -7.45 -5.58 13.10
C PRO A 69 -7.61 -6.65 12.00
N GLY A 70 -8.86 -6.94 11.61
CA GLY A 70 -9.16 -7.91 10.54
C GLY A 70 -9.06 -9.39 10.92
N THR A 71 -8.84 -9.71 12.20
CA THR A 71 -8.83 -11.09 12.73
C THR A 71 -9.76 -11.22 13.93
N GLN A 72 -9.88 -12.44 14.47
CA GLN A 72 -10.76 -12.76 15.59
C GLN A 72 -10.44 -11.92 16.83
N GLU A 73 -11.43 -11.19 17.33
CA GLU A 73 -11.34 -10.32 18.51
C GLU A 73 -11.48 -11.14 19.79
N ALA A 74 -10.49 -11.06 20.71
CA ALA A 74 -10.63 -11.68 22.02
C ALA A 74 -11.65 -10.91 22.85
N TYR A 75 -11.36 -9.62 23.17
CA TYR A 75 -12.31 -8.72 23.82
C TYR A 75 -11.92 -7.24 23.61
N LEU A 76 -12.94 -6.38 23.57
CA LEU A 76 -12.82 -4.97 23.26
C LEU A 76 -13.92 -4.17 23.97
N LEU A 77 -13.54 -3.07 24.63
CA LEU A 77 -14.45 -2.06 25.17
C LEU A 77 -14.13 -0.72 24.49
N ASP A 78 -15.11 -0.11 23.86
CA ASP A 78 -14.93 1.15 23.12
C ASP A 78 -16.15 2.07 23.16
N THR A 79 -15.97 3.28 22.57
CA THR A 79 -17.06 4.21 22.30
C THR A 79 -17.38 4.20 20.81
N TYR A 80 -18.21 3.27 20.32
CA TYR A 80 -18.54 3.18 18.89
C TYR A 80 -20.05 2.93 18.67
N PRO A 81 -20.70 3.63 17.71
CA PRO A 81 -20.19 4.81 16.98
C PRO A 81 -20.20 6.08 17.84
N GLY A 82 -19.24 6.99 17.59
CA GLY A 82 -19.13 8.26 18.32
C GLY A 82 -18.90 8.05 19.83
N ASN A 83 -19.79 8.60 20.67
CA ASN A 83 -19.76 8.45 22.14
C ASN A 83 -20.72 7.37 22.68
N PHE A 84 -21.18 6.41 21.85
CA PHE A 84 -21.90 5.23 22.32
C PHE A 84 -20.93 4.32 23.06
N LEU A 85 -21.45 3.48 23.97
CA LEU A 85 -20.63 2.50 24.67
C LEU A 85 -20.87 1.12 24.08
N ARG A 86 -19.77 0.42 23.72
CA ARG A 86 -19.84 -0.92 23.15
C ARG A 86 -18.82 -1.87 23.79
N PHE A 87 -19.27 -3.09 24.11
CA PHE A 87 -18.43 -4.23 24.44
C PHE A 87 -18.56 -5.29 23.35
N LEU A 88 -17.44 -5.80 22.85
CA LEU A 88 -17.36 -6.71 21.72
C LEU A 88 -16.39 -7.85 22.00
N ASN A 89 -16.75 -9.08 21.57
CA ASN A 89 -15.86 -10.23 21.47
C ASN A 89 -16.31 -11.14 20.31
N ILE A 90 -15.66 -12.29 20.10
CA ILE A 90 -15.98 -13.24 19.03
C ILE A 90 -17.47 -13.68 19.01
N ASN A 91 -18.16 -13.62 20.13
CA ASN A 91 -19.54 -14.03 20.25
C ASN A 91 -20.55 -12.93 19.87
N GLY A 92 -20.09 -11.70 19.59
CA GLY A 92 -20.92 -10.57 19.20
C GLY A 92 -20.67 -9.32 20.03
N SER A 93 -21.65 -8.41 20.05
CA SER A 93 -21.53 -7.11 20.75
C SER A 93 -22.73 -6.79 21.62
N CYS A 94 -22.46 -6.12 22.75
CA CYS A 94 -23.43 -5.47 23.60
C CYS A 94 -23.20 -3.96 23.51
N THR A 95 -24.21 -3.18 23.12
CA THR A 95 -24.07 -1.75 22.85
C THR A 95 -25.14 -0.94 23.60
N PHE A 96 -24.71 0.09 24.33
CA PHE A 96 -25.58 1.12 24.88
C PHE A 96 -25.66 2.29 23.91
N LYS A 97 -26.84 2.46 23.28
CA LYS A 97 -27.08 3.42 22.17
C LYS A 97 -27.46 4.82 22.65
N THR A 98 -26.80 5.33 23.69
CA THR A 98 -26.95 6.70 24.16
C THR A 98 -25.59 7.35 24.22
N ASN A 99 -25.46 8.54 23.64
CA ASN A 99 -24.20 9.27 23.67
C ASN A 99 -23.83 9.66 25.10
N LEU A 100 -22.63 9.32 25.52
CA LEU A 100 -22.02 9.83 26.74
C LEU A 100 -21.75 11.34 26.54
N ALA A 101 -22.14 12.14 27.52
CA ALA A 101 -21.90 13.58 27.49
C ALA A 101 -20.37 13.85 27.56
N PRO A 102 -19.84 14.75 26.72
CA PRO A 102 -18.43 15.10 26.75
C PRO A 102 -18.05 15.77 28.09
N ASN A 103 -16.78 15.56 28.48
CA ASN A 103 -16.20 16.18 29.67
C ASN A 103 -16.84 15.82 31.03
N GLN A 104 -17.55 14.68 31.09
CA GLN A 104 -18.11 14.11 32.33
C GLN A 104 -17.44 12.76 32.62
N TRP A 105 -17.16 12.51 33.91
CA TRP A 105 -16.63 11.22 34.35
C TRP A 105 -17.70 10.15 34.38
N TYR A 106 -17.35 8.96 33.90
CA TYR A 106 -18.20 7.76 33.87
C TYR A 106 -17.44 6.55 34.41
N HIS A 107 -18.10 5.80 35.27
CA HIS A 107 -17.71 4.45 35.64
C HIS A 107 -18.36 3.45 34.70
N ILE A 108 -17.60 2.64 34.04
CA ILE A 108 -18.07 1.67 33.05
C ILE A 108 -17.60 0.27 33.47
N VAL A 109 -18.51 -0.72 33.43
CA VAL A 109 -18.15 -2.13 33.57
C VAL A 109 -18.79 -2.92 32.44
N ALA A 110 -17.98 -3.70 31.71
CA ALA A 110 -18.43 -4.68 30.72
C ALA A 110 -18.22 -6.07 31.28
N VAL A 111 -19.23 -6.93 31.21
CA VAL A 111 -19.23 -8.28 31.76
C VAL A 111 -19.57 -9.30 30.68
N TYR A 112 -18.79 -10.37 30.57
CA TYR A 112 -19.08 -11.54 29.75
C TYR A 112 -19.04 -12.83 30.60
N SER A 113 -20.01 -13.70 30.40
CA SER A 113 -20.03 -15.05 31.00
C SER A 113 -20.53 -16.07 29.97
N ALA A 114 -19.65 -16.94 29.50
CA ALA A 114 -20.02 -18.08 28.66
C ALA A 114 -20.91 -19.10 29.42
N PRO A 115 -20.66 -19.43 30.68
CA PRO A 115 -21.55 -20.32 31.46
C PRO A 115 -22.96 -19.78 31.63
N LYS A 116 -23.11 -18.46 31.85
CA LYS A 116 -24.42 -17.79 32.01
C LYS A 116 -25.03 -17.35 30.69
N LYS A 117 -24.31 -17.50 29.59
CA LYS A 117 -24.74 -17.12 28.22
C LYS A 117 -25.14 -15.64 28.11
N VAL A 118 -24.40 -14.75 28.78
CA VAL A 118 -24.76 -13.32 28.88
C VAL A 118 -23.56 -12.39 28.65
N MET A 119 -23.88 -11.24 28.08
CA MET A 119 -23.01 -10.08 27.92
C MET A 119 -23.75 -8.86 28.47
N LYS A 120 -23.09 -8.02 29.30
CA LYS A 120 -23.71 -6.88 29.97
C LYS A 120 -22.84 -5.66 29.95
N LEU A 121 -23.46 -4.50 29.97
CA LEU A 121 -22.81 -3.19 30.17
C LEU A 121 -23.46 -2.47 31.35
N TYR A 122 -22.62 -1.93 32.21
CA TYR A 122 -23.01 -1.08 33.34
C TYR A 122 -22.41 0.31 33.17
N LEU A 123 -23.21 1.33 33.54
CA LEU A 123 -22.81 2.73 33.56
C LEU A 123 -23.15 3.33 34.90
N ASN A 124 -22.15 3.85 35.61
CA ASN A 124 -22.29 4.45 36.94
C ASN A 124 -23.07 3.54 37.92
N GLY A 125 -22.64 2.27 37.98
CA GLY A 125 -23.20 1.24 38.86
C GLY A 125 -24.51 0.61 38.39
N THR A 126 -25.14 1.10 37.31
CA THR A 126 -26.44 0.62 36.81
C THR A 126 -26.28 -0.15 35.51
N GLU A 127 -26.95 -1.29 35.32
CA GLU A 127 -27.02 -2.05 34.10
C GLU A 127 -27.76 -1.23 33.02
N VAL A 128 -27.11 -0.95 31.87
CA VAL A 128 -27.64 -0.11 30.81
C VAL A 128 -27.88 -0.86 29.50
N ALA A 129 -27.24 -2.04 29.34
CA ALA A 129 -27.50 -2.92 28.22
C ALA A 129 -27.12 -4.36 28.56
N HIS A 130 -27.84 -5.33 27.96
CA HIS A 130 -27.45 -6.75 28.00
C HIS A 130 -27.85 -7.47 26.71
N VAL A 131 -27.12 -8.54 26.42
CA VAL A 131 -27.43 -9.50 25.37
C VAL A 131 -27.34 -10.91 25.99
N GLN A 132 -28.36 -11.73 25.75
CA GLN A 132 -28.37 -13.11 26.15
C GLN A 132 -28.58 -14.02 24.92
N SER A 133 -27.73 -15.03 24.72
CA SER A 133 -27.80 -15.90 23.56
C SER A 133 -27.32 -17.31 23.93
N GLY A 134 -28.11 -18.32 23.60
CA GLY A 134 -27.73 -19.72 23.75
C GLY A 134 -26.47 -20.13 22.99
N GLU A 135 -26.09 -19.35 21.98
CA GLU A 135 -24.92 -19.57 21.11
C GLU A 135 -23.61 -19.06 21.74
N PHE A 136 -23.67 -18.25 22.81
CA PHE A 136 -22.47 -17.74 23.46
C PHE A 136 -21.58 -18.87 23.96
N SER A 137 -20.31 -18.85 23.61
CA SER A 137 -19.29 -19.86 23.88
C SER A 137 -18.04 -19.22 24.46
N ARG A 138 -17.03 -20.01 24.79
CA ARG A 138 -15.74 -19.46 25.22
C ARG A 138 -15.19 -18.43 24.23
N MET A 139 -14.67 -17.34 24.77
CA MET A 139 -13.88 -16.38 23.96
C MET A 139 -12.62 -17.05 23.45
N ILE A 140 -12.06 -16.52 22.38
CA ILE A 140 -10.81 -17.03 21.82
C ILE A 140 -9.59 -16.44 22.55
N ARG A 141 -8.49 -17.19 22.54
CA ARG A 141 -7.16 -16.68 22.87
C ARG A 141 -6.50 -16.12 21.61
N ASN A 142 -5.80 -15.02 21.73
CA ASN A 142 -4.98 -14.49 20.67
C ASN A 142 -3.66 -13.91 21.23
N ASN A 143 -2.67 -13.74 20.40
CA ASN A 143 -1.36 -13.18 20.78
C ASN A 143 -1.30 -11.66 20.66
N ALA A 144 -2.42 -10.95 20.58
CA ALA A 144 -2.43 -9.49 20.57
C ALA A 144 -2.01 -8.95 21.94
N PRO A 145 -1.29 -7.84 22.01
CA PRO A 145 -1.12 -7.12 23.26
C PRO A 145 -2.47 -6.56 23.73
N LEU A 146 -2.64 -6.41 25.04
CA LEU A 146 -3.71 -5.63 25.61
C LEU A 146 -3.31 -4.16 25.59
N CYS A 147 -4.07 -3.29 24.94
CA CYS A 147 -3.79 -1.86 24.86
C CYS A 147 -4.91 -1.03 25.50
N ILE A 148 -4.51 0.09 26.12
CA ILE A 148 -5.40 1.03 26.79
C ILE A 148 -5.42 2.33 26.02
N GLY A 149 -6.62 2.77 25.64
CA GLY A 149 -6.85 4.04 24.95
C GLY A 149 -6.58 4.04 23.44
N ALA A 150 -6.22 2.90 22.85
CA ALA A 150 -6.07 2.72 21.41
C ALA A 150 -6.10 1.23 21.05
N ASP A 151 -6.16 0.92 19.75
CA ASP A 151 -5.94 -0.45 19.28
C ASP A 151 -4.46 -0.88 19.37
N PRO A 152 -4.13 -2.17 19.22
CA PRO A 152 -2.76 -2.68 19.30
C PRO A 152 -1.77 -2.14 18.24
N VAL A 153 -2.25 -1.45 17.22
CA VAL A 153 -1.41 -0.76 16.24
C VAL A 153 -1.35 0.76 16.48
N GLY A 154 -1.99 1.23 17.55
CA GLY A 154 -2.00 2.64 17.97
C GLY A 154 -3.01 3.51 17.22
N GLY A 155 -3.93 2.91 16.47
CA GLY A 155 -5.09 3.58 15.85
C GLY A 155 -6.31 3.67 16.75
N ASN A 156 -7.41 4.21 16.24
CA ASN A 156 -8.72 4.32 16.93
C ASN A 156 -8.60 4.88 18.36
N LYS A 157 -7.76 5.91 18.55
CA LYS A 157 -7.46 6.46 19.87
C LYS A 157 -8.71 7.00 20.56
N PHE A 158 -8.82 6.72 21.85
CA PHE A 158 -9.79 7.36 22.72
C PHE A 158 -9.41 8.84 22.90
N ASN A 159 -10.35 9.73 22.69
CA ASN A 159 -10.17 11.16 22.94
C ASN A 159 -10.84 11.54 24.26
N GLY A 160 -10.06 11.78 25.28
CA GLY A 160 -10.56 12.06 26.63
C GLY A 160 -9.54 11.73 27.73
N GLN A 161 -10.03 11.45 28.92
CA GLN A 161 -9.20 11.07 30.07
C GLN A 161 -9.56 9.67 30.58
N ILE A 162 -8.56 8.90 30.98
CA ILE A 162 -8.69 7.59 31.64
C ILE A 162 -8.02 7.70 33.01
N ARG A 163 -8.72 7.24 34.05
CA ARG A 163 -8.21 7.31 35.43
C ARG A 163 -7.86 5.94 35.98
N GLU A 164 -8.68 4.93 35.72
CA GLU A 164 -8.53 3.60 36.28
C GLU A 164 -9.01 2.56 35.27
N ILE A 165 -8.29 1.45 35.18
CA ILE A 165 -8.66 0.26 34.37
C ILE A 165 -8.42 -0.96 35.24
N ALA A 166 -9.48 -1.79 35.43
CA ALA A 166 -9.34 -3.09 36.09
C ALA A 166 -9.90 -4.24 35.24
N ILE A 167 -9.26 -5.40 35.35
CA ILE A 167 -9.66 -6.63 34.65
C ILE A 167 -9.86 -7.75 35.68
N TYR A 168 -10.99 -8.47 35.56
CA TYR A 168 -11.35 -9.58 36.41
C TYR A 168 -11.52 -10.87 35.59
N ASN A 169 -11.06 -12.01 36.13
CA ASN A 169 -11.20 -13.35 35.52
C ASN A 169 -12.54 -14.01 35.82
N ARG A 170 -13.55 -13.25 36.17
CA ARG A 170 -14.92 -13.67 36.46
C ARG A 170 -15.93 -12.60 36.06
N ALA A 171 -17.18 -13.00 35.97
CA ALA A 171 -18.31 -12.09 35.80
C ALA A 171 -18.65 -11.44 37.16
N LEU A 172 -18.54 -10.11 37.26
CA LEU A 172 -18.98 -9.32 38.39
C LEU A 172 -20.50 -9.31 38.46
N THR A 173 -21.05 -9.36 39.70
CA THR A 173 -22.48 -9.16 39.95
C THR A 173 -22.87 -7.69 39.94
N ALA A 174 -24.18 -7.38 39.79
CA ALA A 174 -24.67 -6.02 39.84
C ALA A 174 -24.33 -5.29 41.16
N ASP A 175 -24.42 -5.99 42.27
CA ASP A 175 -24.09 -5.44 43.60
C ASP A 175 -22.61 -5.13 43.75
N GLU A 176 -21.75 -5.97 43.18
CA GLU A 176 -20.29 -5.69 43.14
C GLU A 176 -19.96 -4.49 42.28
N VAL A 177 -20.60 -4.37 41.11
CA VAL A 177 -20.43 -3.19 40.22
C VAL A 177 -20.93 -1.93 40.90
N LEU A 178 -22.07 -1.97 41.55
CA LEU A 178 -22.59 -0.82 42.30
C LEU A 178 -21.70 -0.48 43.51
N GLY A 179 -21.17 -1.50 44.19
CA GLY A 179 -20.21 -1.33 45.28
C GLY A 179 -18.91 -0.64 44.82
N ARG A 180 -18.40 -1.01 43.66
CA ARG A 180 -17.20 -0.36 43.02
C ARG A 180 -17.50 1.09 42.66
N TYR A 181 -18.64 1.39 42.07
CA TYR A 181 -19.05 2.76 41.76
C TYR A 181 -19.18 3.65 43.00
N ASN A 182 -19.70 3.11 44.12
CA ASN A 182 -19.93 3.84 45.37
C ASN A 182 -18.73 3.83 46.32
N ALA A 183 -17.67 3.05 46.04
CA ALA A 183 -16.56 2.88 46.97
C ALA A 183 -15.73 4.15 47.06
N THR A 184 -15.59 4.71 48.27
CA THR A 184 -14.69 5.81 48.62
C THR A 184 -13.27 5.34 48.91
N GLU A 185 -13.02 4.02 48.99
CA GLU A 185 -11.72 3.39 49.19
C GLU A 185 -11.57 2.22 48.21
N ASN A 186 -10.30 2.00 47.74
CA ASN A 186 -9.95 0.88 46.84
C ASN A 186 -10.17 -0.48 47.52
N LYS A 187 -11.38 -1.03 47.48
CA LYS A 187 -11.64 -2.41 47.87
C LYS A 187 -11.33 -3.34 46.70
N THR A 188 -10.23 -4.08 46.82
CA THR A 188 -9.88 -5.15 45.88
C THR A 188 -10.86 -6.29 45.96
N LEU A 189 -11.66 -6.54 44.89
CA LEU A 189 -12.54 -7.70 44.81
C LEU A 189 -11.74 -8.98 44.49
N THR A 190 -12.30 -10.13 44.83
CA THR A 190 -11.72 -11.42 44.41
C THR A 190 -11.75 -11.54 42.88
N GLY A 191 -10.76 -12.22 42.33
CA GLY A 191 -10.67 -12.48 40.88
C GLY A 191 -10.16 -11.29 40.07
N VAL A 192 -9.66 -10.20 40.69
CA VAL A 192 -8.97 -9.14 39.95
C VAL A 192 -7.63 -9.68 39.45
N VAL A 193 -7.40 -9.50 38.14
CA VAL A 193 -6.17 -9.90 37.43
C VAL A 193 -5.20 -8.73 37.38
N ALA A 194 -5.73 -7.53 37.12
CA ALA A 194 -4.97 -6.29 37.09
C ALA A 194 -5.87 -5.12 37.43
N ASP A 195 -5.26 -4.09 38.04
CA ASP A 195 -5.90 -2.82 38.34
C ASP A 195 -4.84 -1.72 38.19
N TRP A 196 -5.00 -0.85 37.21
CA TRP A 196 -4.04 0.22 36.87
C TRP A 196 -4.66 1.60 37.13
N ILE A 197 -3.98 2.42 37.92
CA ILE A 197 -4.36 3.81 38.19
C ILE A 197 -3.50 4.74 37.36
N PHE A 198 -4.14 5.60 36.58
CA PHE A 198 -3.50 6.54 35.67
C PHE A 198 -3.43 7.94 36.30
N SER A 199 -2.22 8.47 36.50
CA SER A 199 -1.98 9.86 36.86
C SER A 199 -1.91 10.75 35.59
N GLU A 200 -1.90 12.07 35.76
CA GLU A 200 -1.76 13.03 34.61
C GLU A 200 -0.47 12.78 33.80
N ASN A 201 0.61 12.34 34.43
CA ASN A 201 1.88 12.01 33.81
C ASN A 201 2.36 10.63 34.30
N PRO A 202 1.85 9.53 33.71
CA PRO A 202 2.09 8.19 34.22
C PRO A 202 3.51 7.66 34.01
N GLY A 203 4.41 8.41 33.35
CA GLY A 203 5.80 8.03 33.19
C GLY A 203 6.05 6.93 32.16
N ARG A 204 7.16 6.16 32.36
CA ARG A 204 7.61 5.11 31.42
C ARG A 204 6.84 3.80 31.56
N SER A 205 6.10 3.59 32.64
CA SER A 205 5.28 2.39 32.85
C SER A 205 4.26 2.62 33.95
N ILE A 206 3.18 1.83 33.93
CA ILE A 206 2.14 1.84 34.94
C ILE A 206 2.03 0.42 35.50
N LYS A 207 2.44 0.24 36.76
CA LYS A 207 2.33 -1.05 37.45
C LYS A 207 0.90 -1.23 37.95
N SER A 208 0.39 -2.44 37.80
CA SER A 208 -0.85 -2.84 38.45
C SER A 208 -0.70 -2.74 39.96
N VAL A 209 -1.72 -2.21 40.64
CA VAL A 209 -1.78 -2.23 42.12
C VAL A 209 -2.05 -3.63 42.66
N VAL A 210 -2.43 -4.56 41.81
CA VAL A 210 -2.65 -5.97 42.11
C VAL A 210 -1.82 -6.83 41.13
N GLY A 211 -1.10 -7.81 41.66
CA GLY A 211 -0.25 -8.69 40.84
C GLY A 211 1.02 -8.00 40.31
N SER A 212 1.64 -8.60 39.29
CA SER A 212 2.94 -8.17 38.74
C SER A 212 2.83 -7.54 37.34
N LEU A 213 1.63 -7.32 36.83
CA LEU A 213 1.43 -6.85 35.47
C LEU A 213 1.74 -5.35 35.33
N GLU A 214 2.53 -5.00 34.33
CA GLU A 214 3.00 -3.65 34.09
C GLU A 214 2.66 -3.21 32.66
N LEU A 215 1.80 -2.18 32.53
CA LEU A 215 1.57 -1.50 31.27
C LEU A 215 2.79 -0.65 30.91
N ARG A 216 3.24 -0.76 29.69
CA ARG A 216 4.29 0.08 29.14
C ARG A 216 3.73 0.89 27.97
N PRO A 217 4.27 2.09 27.71
CA PRO A 217 3.91 2.78 26.49
C PRO A 217 3.97 1.80 25.34
N LEU A 218 2.93 1.76 24.51
CA LEU A 218 2.98 1.02 23.26
C LEU A 218 4.16 1.59 22.52
N ASN A 219 5.31 0.94 22.67
CA ASN A 219 6.37 1.13 21.71
C ASN A 219 5.73 0.63 20.41
N LYS A 220 5.29 1.59 19.59
CA LYS A 220 5.15 1.31 18.17
C LYS A 220 6.48 0.68 17.78
N ARG A 221 6.53 -0.67 17.76
CA ARG A 221 7.68 -1.54 17.54
C ARG A 221 8.99 -0.87 17.94
N LEU A 222 9.72 -1.39 18.92
CA LEU A 222 11.04 -0.88 19.36
C LEU A 222 11.45 0.37 18.58
N SER A 223 10.80 1.50 18.88
CA SER A 223 11.16 2.74 18.22
C SER A 223 12.62 2.92 18.57
N ILE A 224 13.44 3.17 17.56
CA ILE A 224 14.82 3.60 17.70
C ILE A 224 14.74 4.99 18.35
N VAL A 225 14.16 5.11 19.51
CA VAL A 225 14.15 6.36 20.24
C VAL A 225 15.51 6.46 20.91
N TRP A 226 16.45 6.92 20.12
CA TRP A 226 17.63 7.51 20.68
C TRP A 226 17.19 8.77 21.45
N ASN A 227 17.34 8.73 22.78
CA ASN A 227 16.92 9.83 23.68
C ASN A 227 17.97 10.94 23.80
N GLY A 228 19.01 10.90 22.97
CA GLY A 228 20.05 11.91 22.94
C GLY A 228 19.61 13.20 22.24
N LYS A 229 20.49 14.17 22.25
CA LYS A 229 20.29 15.50 21.67
C LYS A 229 21.08 15.65 20.37
N ILE A 230 20.40 16.04 19.28
CA ILE A 230 21.05 16.52 18.05
C ILE A 230 21.31 18.00 18.21
N THR A 231 22.57 18.43 18.03
CA THR A 231 23.01 19.83 18.02
C THR A 231 23.51 20.18 16.62
N GLY A 232 23.62 21.51 16.34
CA GLY A 232 24.07 22.00 15.04
C GLY A 232 23.10 21.72 13.88
N GLU A 233 23.33 22.40 12.79
CA GLU A 233 22.54 22.26 11.55
C GLU A 233 23.39 21.57 10.47
N PRO A 234 22.90 20.48 9.86
CA PRO A 234 23.60 19.86 8.75
C PRO A 234 23.55 20.76 7.50
N LYS A 235 24.52 20.60 6.61
CA LYS A 235 24.46 21.23 5.29
C LYS A 235 23.50 20.47 4.42
N PRO A 236 22.52 21.14 3.77
CA PRO A 236 21.67 20.51 2.77
C PRO A 236 22.49 19.82 1.68
N PRO A 237 21.99 18.71 1.09
CA PRO A 237 22.61 18.08 -0.07
C PRO A 237 22.72 19.05 -1.25
N THR A 238 23.79 18.94 -2.03
CA THR A 238 23.98 19.76 -3.23
C THR A 238 23.19 19.26 -4.43
N ASN A 239 22.83 17.98 -4.47
CA ASN A 239 21.99 17.40 -5.51
C ASN A 239 20.53 17.57 -5.10
N SER A 240 19.75 18.30 -5.92
CA SER A 240 18.31 18.56 -5.72
C SER A 240 17.46 17.28 -5.76
N LEU A 241 17.93 16.22 -6.44
CA LEU A 241 17.28 14.90 -6.49
C LEU A 241 17.69 14.04 -5.28
N THR A 242 17.56 14.61 -4.08
CA THR A 242 17.90 13.93 -2.82
C THR A 242 16.81 14.13 -1.79
N LEU A 243 16.25 13.03 -1.29
CA LEU A 243 15.43 13.05 -0.08
C LEU A 243 16.37 13.17 1.12
N TRP A 244 16.11 14.11 2.05
CA TRP A 244 16.96 14.27 3.22
C TRP A 244 16.22 14.78 4.46
N TYR A 245 16.75 14.46 5.64
CA TYR A 245 16.12 14.72 6.94
C TYR A 245 17.15 15.01 8.01
N LYS A 246 16.75 15.82 9.02
CA LYS A 246 17.60 16.24 10.15
C LYS A 246 17.49 15.32 11.37
N LYS A 247 16.72 14.24 11.30
CA LYS A 247 16.50 13.30 12.42
C LYS A 247 16.39 11.87 11.91
N PRO A 248 16.70 10.87 12.74
CA PRO A 248 16.38 9.48 12.47
C PRO A 248 14.88 9.26 12.19
N ALA A 249 14.56 8.22 11.45
CA ALA A 249 13.19 7.78 11.29
C ALA A 249 12.70 7.11 12.59
N SER A 250 11.53 7.50 13.05
CA SER A 250 10.84 6.89 14.18
C SER A 250 9.79 5.87 13.73
N GLU A 251 9.23 6.07 12.54
CA GLU A 251 8.21 5.22 11.95
C GLU A 251 8.68 4.66 10.60
N TRP A 252 8.08 3.56 10.17
CA TRP A 252 8.42 2.90 8.91
C TRP A 252 8.24 3.82 7.69
N VAL A 253 7.17 4.63 7.69
CA VAL A 253 6.88 5.62 6.63
C VAL A 253 7.75 6.89 6.68
N GLU A 254 8.69 6.96 7.59
CA GLU A 254 9.76 7.97 7.62
C GLU A 254 11.09 7.40 7.09
N ALA A 255 11.27 6.06 7.11
CA ALA A 255 12.49 5.39 6.69
C ALA A 255 12.72 5.48 5.18
N LEU A 256 13.98 5.38 4.75
CA LEU A 256 14.38 5.53 3.35
C LEU A 256 14.32 4.18 2.62
N PRO A 257 13.55 4.05 1.53
CA PRO A 257 13.46 2.82 0.77
C PRO A 257 14.66 2.65 -0.17
N ILE A 258 15.36 1.51 -0.08
CA ILE A 258 16.33 1.06 -1.08
C ILE A 258 15.88 -0.28 -1.66
N GLY A 259 16.23 -0.55 -2.93
CA GLY A 259 15.81 -1.79 -3.59
C GLY A 259 16.53 -2.04 -4.89
N ASN A 260 16.49 -3.31 -5.32
CA ASN A 260 17.10 -3.76 -6.59
C ASN A 260 16.14 -4.60 -7.46
N GLY A 261 14.83 -4.50 -7.19
CA GLY A 261 13.79 -5.31 -7.80
C GLY A 261 13.48 -6.58 -7.00
N ARG A 262 14.48 -7.19 -6.36
CA ARG A 262 14.36 -8.43 -5.60
C ARG A 262 14.52 -8.24 -4.10
N LEU A 263 15.58 -7.56 -3.67
CA LEU A 263 15.86 -7.25 -2.28
C LEU A 263 15.54 -5.80 -1.98
N GLY A 264 14.67 -5.57 -1.00
CA GLY A 264 14.34 -4.25 -0.48
C GLY A 264 14.78 -4.08 0.97
N ALA A 265 15.10 -2.84 1.34
CA ALA A 265 15.25 -2.47 2.75
C ALA A 265 14.71 -1.06 3.01
N MET A 266 14.19 -0.87 4.23
CA MET A 266 13.89 0.45 4.78
C MET A 266 14.99 0.84 5.75
N VAL A 267 15.68 1.95 5.47
CA VAL A 267 16.82 2.47 6.24
C VAL A 267 16.33 3.54 7.20
N PHE A 268 16.46 3.29 8.52
CA PHE A 268 15.93 4.21 9.54
C PHE A 268 16.90 5.34 9.89
N GLY A 269 18.20 5.12 9.75
CA GLY A 269 19.22 6.12 10.08
C GLY A 269 19.39 6.33 11.58
N GLY A 270 19.14 5.32 12.39
CA GLY A 270 19.23 5.41 13.84
C GLY A 270 20.66 5.65 14.35
N ILE A 271 20.85 6.40 15.42
CA ILE A 271 22.17 6.76 15.96
C ILE A 271 22.69 5.66 16.88
N GLY A 272 21.98 5.37 17.96
CA GLY A 272 22.33 4.31 18.91
C GLY A 272 21.97 2.91 18.40
N ASN A 273 20.89 2.82 17.63
CA ASN A 273 20.44 1.57 17.01
C ASN A 273 20.02 1.86 15.57
N GLU A 274 20.70 1.27 14.59
CA GLU A 274 20.24 1.26 13.21
C GLU A 274 19.32 0.07 12.97
N ARG A 275 18.26 0.28 12.21
CA ARG A 275 17.35 -0.77 11.76
C ARG A 275 17.31 -0.79 10.23
N LEU A 276 17.63 -1.93 9.65
CA LEU A 276 17.35 -2.23 8.25
C LEU A 276 16.18 -3.22 8.23
N GLN A 277 14.97 -2.76 7.89
CA GLN A 277 13.85 -3.69 7.69
C GLN A 277 13.95 -4.26 6.29
N LEU A 278 13.96 -5.58 6.17
CA LEU A 278 14.34 -6.33 4.97
C LEU A 278 13.15 -7.01 4.30
N ASN A 279 13.17 -7.02 2.97
CA ASN A 279 12.21 -7.75 2.14
C ASN A 279 12.92 -8.54 1.02
N GLU A 280 12.28 -9.61 0.60
CA GLU A 280 12.63 -10.40 -0.59
C GLU A 280 11.34 -10.66 -1.38
N ASP A 281 11.34 -10.39 -2.69
CA ASP A 281 10.14 -10.27 -3.54
C ASP A 281 9.29 -11.54 -3.64
N THR A 282 9.88 -12.72 -3.37
CA THR A 282 9.17 -14.01 -3.42
C THR A 282 8.76 -14.56 -2.04
N LEU A 283 9.02 -13.84 -0.94
CA LEU A 283 8.62 -14.29 0.40
C LEU A 283 7.14 -13.99 0.68
N TRP A 284 6.27 -14.86 0.21
CA TRP A 284 4.83 -14.84 0.42
C TRP A 284 4.38 -16.01 1.29
N ALA A 285 3.22 -15.93 1.92
CA ALA A 285 2.63 -17.05 2.66
C ALA A 285 2.18 -18.20 1.75
N GLY A 286 1.90 -19.35 2.34
CA GLY A 286 1.32 -20.52 1.66
C GLY A 286 2.28 -21.21 0.70
N GLY A 287 1.74 -21.72 -0.38
CA GLY A 287 2.40 -22.49 -1.43
C GLY A 287 1.51 -22.59 -2.67
N PRO A 288 1.92 -23.28 -3.74
CA PRO A 288 1.08 -23.50 -4.92
C PRO A 288 -0.29 -24.08 -4.56
N TYR A 289 -1.37 -23.48 -5.07
CA TYR A 289 -2.75 -23.92 -4.85
C TYR A 289 -3.65 -23.60 -6.05
N ASP A 290 -4.82 -24.23 -6.12
CA ASP A 290 -5.84 -24.00 -7.13
C ASP A 290 -7.11 -23.43 -6.45
N PRO A 291 -7.44 -22.16 -6.68
CA PRO A 291 -8.62 -21.52 -6.08
C PRO A 291 -9.92 -21.71 -6.86
N ALA A 292 -9.89 -22.36 -8.04
CA ALA A 292 -11.08 -22.50 -8.90
C ALA A 292 -12.21 -23.26 -8.20
N ASN A 293 -13.43 -22.73 -8.28
CA ASN A 293 -14.60 -23.29 -7.63
C ASN A 293 -15.48 -24.07 -8.62
N PRO A 294 -15.56 -25.41 -8.54
CA PRO A 294 -16.33 -26.21 -9.48
C PRO A 294 -17.85 -26.02 -9.38
N GLU A 295 -18.36 -25.42 -8.29
CA GLU A 295 -19.79 -25.13 -8.15
C GLU A 295 -20.24 -23.91 -8.98
N ALA A 296 -19.28 -23.06 -9.42
CA ALA A 296 -19.58 -21.78 -10.05
C ALA A 296 -20.31 -21.94 -11.40
N LEU A 297 -19.86 -22.86 -12.25
CA LEU A 297 -20.45 -23.08 -13.57
C LEU A 297 -21.95 -23.45 -13.49
N ALA A 298 -22.30 -24.28 -12.53
CA ALA A 298 -23.70 -24.68 -12.34
C ALA A 298 -24.58 -23.53 -11.81
N ALA A 299 -24.01 -22.58 -11.06
CA ALA A 299 -24.73 -21.43 -10.53
C ALA A 299 -24.83 -20.26 -11.53
N LEU A 300 -23.95 -20.19 -12.52
CA LEU A 300 -23.84 -19.08 -13.46
C LEU A 300 -25.14 -18.73 -14.21
N PRO A 301 -25.92 -19.70 -14.76
CA PRO A 301 -27.18 -19.39 -15.45
C PRO A 301 -28.21 -18.73 -14.54
N GLU A 302 -28.31 -19.18 -13.28
CA GLU A 302 -29.25 -18.62 -12.31
C GLU A 302 -28.80 -17.23 -11.85
N ALA A 303 -27.50 -16.99 -11.64
CA ALA A 303 -26.98 -15.66 -11.34
C ALA A 303 -27.31 -14.65 -12.47
N ARG A 304 -27.12 -15.04 -13.73
CA ARG A 304 -27.49 -14.23 -14.90
C ARG A 304 -28.98 -13.91 -14.92
N ARG A 305 -29.84 -14.91 -14.71
CA ARG A 305 -31.30 -14.75 -14.67
C ARG A 305 -31.71 -13.73 -13.59
N LEU A 306 -31.19 -13.89 -12.36
CA LEU A 306 -31.50 -12.99 -11.26
C LEU A 306 -31.08 -11.54 -11.56
N ILE A 307 -29.91 -11.33 -12.17
CA ILE A 307 -29.42 -10.00 -12.54
C ILE A 307 -30.35 -9.35 -13.57
N PHE A 308 -30.69 -10.05 -14.65
CA PHE A 308 -31.57 -9.54 -15.69
C PHE A 308 -33.03 -9.32 -15.22
N GLU A 309 -33.45 -10.00 -14.14
CA GLU A 309 -34.74 -9.75 -13.48
C GLU A 309 -34.64 -8.58 -12.43
N GLY A 310 -33.51 -7.94 -12.27
CA GLY A 310 -33.32 -6.87 -11.29
C GLY A 310 -33.20 -7.34 -9.84
N LYS A 311 -33.04 -8.64 -9.59
CA LYS A 311 -32.88 -9.26 -8.28
C LYS A 311 -31.42 -9.28 -7.81
N TYR A 312 -30.79 -8.11 -7.83
CA TYR A 312 -29.33 -7.97 -7.63
C TYR A 312 -28.83 -8.51 -6.28
N ARG A 313 -29.57 -8.28 -5.17
CA ARG A 313 -29.19 -8.79 -3.83
C ARG A 313 -29.27 -10.31 -3.75
N GLU A 314 -30.20 -10.93 -4.47
CA GLU A 314 -30.31 -12.39 -4.53
C GLU A 314 -29.17 -12.98 -5.37
N ALA A 315 -28.87 -12.35 -6.50
CA ALA A 315 -27.74 -12.70 -7.34
C ALA A 315 -26.41 -12.62 -6.56
N GLN A 316 -26.18 -11.51 -5.84
CA GLN A 316 -24.99 -11.33 -5.02
C GLN A 316 -24.84 -12.45 -3.99
N ARG A 317 -25.91 -12.78 -3.24
CA ARG A 317 -25.88 -13.89 -2.26
C ARG A 317 -25.57 -15.23 -2.91
N LEU A 318 -26.13 -15.52 -4.08
CA LEU A 318 -25.84 -16.75 -4.83
C LEU A 318 -24.37 -16.81 -5.24
N ILE A 319 -23.83 -15.70 -5.74
CA ILE A 319 -22.41 -15.58 -6.13
C ILE A 319 -21.51 -15.79 -4.93
N ASP A 320 -21.77 -15.11 -3.79
CA ASP A 320 -21.02 -15.27 -2.54
C ASP A 320 -20.97 -16.74 -2.06
N GLN A 321 -22.10 -17.47 -2.20
CA GLN A 321 -22.20 -18.84 -1.71
C GLN A 321 -21.60 -19.89 -2.65
N LYS A 322 -21.68 -19.66 -3.98
CA LYS A 322 -21.44 -20.69 -4.97
C LYS A 322 -20.35 -20.40 -5.99
N MET A 323 -19.97 -19.13 -6.16
CA MET A 323 -19.13 -18.76 -7.30
C MET A 323 -17.77 -18.17 -6.90
N MET A 324 -17.58 -17.84 -5.61
CA MET A 324 -16.30 -17.31 -5.13
C MET A 324 -15.23 -18.40 -5.02
N ALA A 325 -13.98 -17.98 -5.04
CA ALA A 325 -12.79 -18.82 -4.89
C ALA A 325 -12.78 -19.64 -3.58
N LYS A 326 -12.07 -20.74 -3.58
CA LYS A 326 -11.81 -21.59 -2.41
C LYS A 326 -10.29 -21.84 -2.29
N PRO A 327 -9.60 -21.17 -1.31
CA PRO A 327 -10.09 -20.29 -0.25
C PRO A 327 -10.58 -18.93 -0.78
N LEU A 328 -11.41 -18.24 0.01
CA LEU A 328 -12.01 -16.94 -0.35
C LEU A 328 -10.97 -15.80 -0.44
N ARG A 329 -9.82 -15.94 0.19
CA ARG A 329 -8.72 -14.94 0.19
C ARG A 329 -7.46 -15.54 -0.40
N GLN A 330 -6.61 -14.67 -0.93
CA GLN A 330 -5.28 -15.01 -1.47
C GLN A 330 -4.18 -14.90 -0.41
N MET A 331 -2.95 -15.27 -0.81
CA MET A 331 -1.81 -15.33 0.09
C MET A 331 -1.17 -13.95 0.29
N PRO A 332 -0.83 -13.55 1.54
CA PRO A 332 -0.16 -12.27 1.79
C PRO A 332 1.33 -12.32 1.46
N TYR A 333 1.84 -11.16 0.98
CA TYR A 333 3.25 -10.85 0.93
C TYR A 333 3.79 -10.62 2.34
N GLN A 334 5.01 -11.09 2.66
CA GLN A 334 5.50 -11.11 4.03
C GLN A 334 6.86 -10.41 4.19
N THR A 335 7.07 -9.80 5.36
CA THR A 335 8.38 -9.28 5.75
C THR A 335 9.38 -10.41 5.96
N LEU A 336 10.65 -10.18 5.59
CA LEU A 336 11.76 -11.07 5.95
C LEU A 336 12.15 -10.89 7.43
N GLY A 337 12.03 -9.67 7.95
CA GLY A 337 12.43 -9.26 9.28
C GLY A 337 13.39 -8.07 9.25
N ASP A 338 14.12 -7.87 10.32
CA ASP A 338 15.01 -6.73 10.54
C ASP A 338 16.45 -7.19 10.79
N LEU A 339 17.41 -6.48 10.23
CA LEU A 339 18.80 -6.48 10.69
C LEU A 339 19.01 -5.25 11.58
N TRP A 340 19.40 -5.50 12.82
CA TRP A 340 19.70 -4.48 13.81
C TRP A 340 21.22 -4.30 13.97
N LEU A 341 21.64 -3.05 14.07
CA LEU A 341 22.99 -2.70 14.49
C LEU A 341 22.88 -1.87 15.77
N GLU A 342 23.49 -2.34 16.85
CA GLU A 342 23.53 -1.67 18.15
C GLU A 342 24.91 -1.03 18.34
N PHE A 343 24.93 0.28 18.53
CA PHE A 343 26.15 1.08 18.70
C PHE A 343 26.38 1.42 20.17
N PRO A 344 27.62 1.75 20.57
CA PRO A 344 27.89 2.27 21.91
C PRO A 344 27.00 3.46 22.25
N GLU A 345 26.61 3.56 23.53
CA GLU A 345 25.74 4.64 24.00
C GLU A 345 26.34 6.01 23.70
N THR A 346 25.48 6.91 23.26
CA THR A 346 25.80 8.31 23.01
C THR A 346 24.60 9.20 23.32
N ASP A 347 24.85 10.30 24.04
CA ASP A 347 23.80 11.24 24.47
C ASP A 347 23.71 12.46 23.56
N ILE A 348 24.78 12.82 22.86
CA ILE A 348 24.84 14.03 22.03
C ILE A 348 25.59 13.74 20.75
N VAL A 349 24.95 14.11 19.63
CA VAL A 349 25.59 14.18 18.32
C VAL A 349 25.37 15.54 17.68
N ASP A 350 26.25 15.91 16.75
CA ASP A 350 26.17 17.17 16.03
C ASP A 350 25.98 16.94 14.54
N SER A 351 25.26 17.89 13.90
CA SER A 351 25.11 17.96 12.43
C SER A 351 24.58 16.67 11.79
N TYR A 352 23.58 16.03 12.42
CA TYR A 352 22.98 14.79 11.88
C TYR A 352 22.25 15.03 10.57
N ILE A 353 22.49 14.16 9.60
CA ILE A 353 21.74 14.07 8.33
C ILE A 353 21.56 12.61 7.90
N ARG A 354 20.38 12.25 7.44
CA ARG A 354 20.14 11.06 6.62
C ARG A 354 19.55 11.45 5.28
N SER A 355 19.95 10.77 4.22
CA SER A 355 19.56 11.12 2.86
C SER A 355 19.48 9.91 1.95
N LEU A 356 18.70 10.03 0.87
CA LEU A 356 18.65 9.11 -0.26
C LEU A 356 18.86 9.91 -1.54
N ASN A 357 19.99 9.69 -2.19
CA ASN A 357 20.31 10.31 -3.47
C ASN A 357 19.68 9.46 -4.59
N LEU A 358 18.68 10.02 -5.29
CA LEU A 358 17.95 9.29 -6.33
C LEU A 358 18.79 9.02 -7.58
N ASP A 359 19.80 9.86 -7.86
CA ASP A 359 20.70 9.67 -9.03
C ASP A 359 21.67 8.50 -8.84
N THR A 360 22.04 8.21 -7.59
CA THR A 360 22.99 7.12 -7.28
C THR A 360 22.34 5.93 -6.61
N ALA A 361 21.10 6.06 -6.17
CA ALA A 361 20.36 5.08 -5.37
C ALA A 361 21.10 4.65 -4.09
N VAL A 362 21.84 5.58 -3.47
CA VAL A 362 22.58 5.36 -2.22
C VAL A 362 21.90 6.14 -1.09
N ALA A 363 21.55 5.43 -0.02
CA ALA A 363 21.16 6.03 1.24
C ALA A 363 22.39 6.29 2.10
N GLU A 364 22.39 7.42 2.79
CA GLU A 364 23.53 7.86 3.60
C GLU A 364 23.07 8.39 4.95
N VAL A 365 23.83 8.09 6.01
CA VAL A 365 23.65 8.65 7.35
C VAL A 365 24.98 9.24 7.81
N GLN A 366 24.97 10.50 8.20
CA GLN A 366 26.16 11.19 8.70
C GLN A 366 25.85 11.95 9.99
N PHE A 367 26.79 11.95 10.91
CA PHE A 367 26.77 12.79 12.12
C PHE A 367 28.17 12.91 12.72
N THR A 368 28.35 13.88 13.60
CA THR A 368 29.59 14.05 14.36
C THR A 368 29.35 13.74 15.83
N GLN A 369 30.26 12.99 16.46
CA GLN A 369 30.23 12.66 17.86
C GLN A 369 31.68 12.78 18.43
N ASN A 370 31.87 13.55 19.46
CA ASN A 370 33.21 13.76 20.11
C ASN A 370 34.29 14.07 19.04
N ASN A 371 34.03 15.03 18.14
CA ASN A 371 34.90 15.43 17.02
C ASN A 371 35.20 14.32 15.99
N THR A 372 34.57 13.16 16.07
CA THR A 372 34.68 12.09 15.09
C THR A 372 33.44 12.14 14.18
N ARG A 373 33.65 12.25 12.87
CA ARG A 373 32.59 12.15 11.88
C ARG A 373 32.35 10.67 11.57
N TYR A 374 31.10 10.23 11.70
CA TYR A 374 30.65 8.91 11.32
C TYR A 374 29.85 8.99 10.04
N LYS A 375 30.04 7.99 9.16
CA LYS A 375 29.33 7.86 7.90
C LYS A 375 28.89 6.42 7.68
N ARG A 376 27.64 6.22 7.27
CA ARG A 376 27.09 4.96 6.80
C ARG A 376 26.59 5.16 5.38
N GLU A 377 26.95 4.25 4.46
CA GLU A 377 26.53 4.25 3.07
C GLU A 377 25.82 2.92 2.80
N ILE A 378 24.58 2.97 2.31
CA ILE A 378 23.72 1.81 2.16
C ILE A 378 23.11 1.80 0.76
N PHE A 379 23.24 0.68 0.03
CA PHE A 379 22.62 0.49 -1.29
C PHE A 379 22.23 -0.97 -1.53
N SER A 380 21.27 -1.20 -2.43
CA SER A 380 20.87 -2.54 -2.89
C SER A 380 21.30 -2.74 -4.33
N SER A 381 22.34 -3.57 -4.56
CA SER A 381 22.94 -3.78 -5.88
C SER A 381 22.09 -4.73 -6.74
N PRO A 382 21.57 -4.31 -7.90
CA PRO A 382 20.92 -5.22 -8.84
C PRO A 382 21.93 -6.12 -9.59
N VAL A 383 23.18 -5.71 -9.70
CA VAL A 383 24.23 -6.46 -10.40
C VAL A 383 24.67 -7.66 -9.57
N ASP A 384 24.71 -7.49 -8.24
CA ASP A 384 25.27 -8.49 -7.32
C ASP A 384 24.20 -9.21 -6.48
N ASN A 385 22.94 -8.75 -6.53
CA ASN A 385 21.84 -9.26 -5.72
C ASN A 385 22.13 -9.24 -4.21
N VAL A 386 22.74 -8.16 -3.73
CA VAL A 386 23.07 -7.94 -2.31
C VAL A 386 22.72 -6.52 -1.87
N ILE A 387 22.45 -6.36 -0.57
CA ILE A 387 22.46 -5.07 0.10
C ILE A 387 23.85 -4.89 0.72
N VAL A 388 24.45 -3.73 0.51
CA VAL A 388 25.77 -3.38 1.04
C VAL A 388 25.62 -2.22 2.01
N LEU A 389 26.14 -2.35 3.22
CA LEU A 389 26.25 -1.29 4.22
C LEU A 389 27.73 -1.10 4.58
N ARG A 390 28.27 0.08 4.34
CA ARG A 390 29.60 0.49 4.77
C ARG A 390 29.51 1.43 5.97
N LEU A 391 30.28 1.16 7.01
CA LEU A 391 30.43 2.02 8.17
C LEU A 391 31.87 2.52 8.26
N SER A 392 32.06 3.82 8.37
CA SER A 392 33.35 4.48 8.43
C SER A 392 33.35 5.65 9.42
N ALA A 393 34.54 6.04 9.87
CA ALA A 393 34.74 7.16 10.78
C ALA A 393 35.97 7.98 10.37
N SER A 394 36.06 9.24 10.80
CA SER A 394 37.18 10.15 10.46
C SER A 394 38.46 9.87 11.23
N GLY A 395 38.58 8.78 11.98
CA GLY A 395 39.78 8.34 12.69
C GLY A 395 39.81 6.82 12.86
N PRO A 396 40.98 6.23 13.02
CA PRO A 396 41.15 4.80 13.17
C PRO A 396 40.53 4.25 14.45
N GLY A 397 40.11 2.99 14.46
CA GLY A 397 39.60 2.31 15.65
C GLY A 397 38.30 2.87 16.21
N LYS A 398 37.48 3.58 15.42
CA LYS A 398 36.28 4.29 15.91
C LYS A 398 34.99 3.55 15.59
N VAL A 399 35.01 2.50 14.75
CA VAL A 399 33.83 1.76 14.36
C VAL A 399 33.63 0.57 15.29
N SER A 400 32.56 0.62 16.10
CA SER A 400 32.16 -0.49 16.97
C SER A 400 30.63 -0.63 16.96
N PHE A 401 30.15 -1.87 16.83
CA PHE A 401 28.72 -2.19 16.84
C PHE A 401 28.48 -3.68 17.00
N ASN A 402 27.25 -4.08 17.37
CA ASN A 402 26.78 -5.47 17.32
C ASN A 402 25.68 -5.61 16.28
N ILE A 403 25.65 -6.74 15.55
CA ILE A 403 24.54 -7.09 14.63
C ILE A 403 23.71 -8.24 15.16
N SER A 404 22.42 -8.18 14.93
CA SER A 404 21.47 -9.26 15.20
C SER A 404 20.32 -9.25 14.20
N PHE A 405 19.77 -10.42 13.86
CA PHE A 405 18.51 -10.52 13.13
C PHE A 405 17.33 -10.60 14.11
N LYS A 406 16.20 -10.00 13.73
CA LYS A 406 14.89 -10.18 14.38
C LYS A 406 13.83 -10.43 13.29
N THR A 407 13.03 -11.48 13.45
CA THR A 407 12.02 -11.84 12.46
C THR A 407 10.75 -12.38 13.11
N PRO A 408 9.57 -12.05 12.57
CA PRO A 408 8.31 -12.69 12.94
C PRO A 408 8.08 -14.04 12.21
N GLN A 409 8.98 -14.41 11.29
CA GLN A 409 8.92 -15.67 10.55
C GLN A 409 9.31 -16.87 11.44
N ASN A 410 8.90 -18.07 11.04
CA ASN A 410 9.38 -19.31 11.67
C ASN A 410 10.81 -19.60 11.20
N ALA A 411 11.79 -19.08 11.94
CA ALA A 411 13.21 -19.14 11.57
C ALA A 411 14.12 -19.40 12.77
N ILE A 412 15.31 -19.93 12.48
CA ILE A 412 16.44 -20.03 13.39
C ILE A 412 17.53 -19.03 12.98
N ILE A 413 18.22 -18.48 13.97
CA ILE A 413 19.36 -17.58 13.77
C ILE A 413 20.61 -18.24 14.35
N PHE A 414 21.67 -18.29 13.56
CA PHE A 414 22.91 -18.96 13.92
C PHE A 414 24.10 -18.33 13.19
N LEU A 415 25.31 -18.75 13.56
CA LEU A 415 26.57 -18.29 12.96
C LEU A 415 27.10 -19.32 11.93
N ASP A 416 27.58 -18.83 10.80
CA ASP A 416 28.42 -19.61 9.86
C ASP A 416 29.84 -19.02 9.87
N GLY A 417 30.74 -19.66 10.62
CA GLY A 417 32.03 -19.08 10.98
C GLY A 417 31.92 -17.95 12.02
N ASN A 418 32.91 -17.05 12.03
CA ASN A 418 33.00 -15.95 13.02
C ASN A 418 32.46 -14.62 12.50
N ASP A 419 32.14 -14.51 11.22
CA ASP A 419 31.88 -13.26 10.52
C ASP A 419 30.55 -13.21 9.77
N THR A 420 29.77 -14.30 9.81
CA THR A 420 28.53 -14.42 9.05
C THR A 420 27.37 -14.83 9.94
N LEU A 421 26.38 -13.94 10.08
CA LEU A 421 25.12 -14.20 10.76
C LEU A 421 24.10 -14.75 9.74
N VAL A 422 23.43 -15.84 10.09
CA VAL A 422 22.47 -16.54 9.21
C VAL A 422 21.11 -16.59 9.86
N MET A 423 20.07 -16.29 9.10
CA MET A 423 18.66 -16.51 9.42
C MET A 423 18.09 -17.47 8.40
N ARG A 424 17.54 -18.62 8.83
CA ARG A 424 16.97 -19.65 7.96
C ARG A 424 15.61 -20.07 8.47
N GLY A 425 14.63 -20.16 7.57
CA GLY A 425 13.28 -20.49 7.98
C GLY A 425 12.38 -20.99 6.86
N THR A 426 11.10 -21.03 7.19
CA THR A 426 10.01 -21.38 6.28
C THR A 426 8.91 -20.33 6.42
N ASN A 427 8.29 -19.93 5.29
CA ASN A 427 7.20 -18.95 5.25
C ASN A 427 5.98 -19.41 6.06
N ALA A 428 5.10 -18.47 6.39
CA ALA A 428 3.89 -18.74 7.14
C ALA A 428 2.83 -19.47 6.28
N SER A 429 1.99 -20.28 6.93
CA SER A 429 0.73 -20.76 6.34
C SER A 429 -0.32 -19.65 6.38
N ALA A 430 -1.22 -19.62 5.39
CA ALA A 430 -2.35 -18.70 5.34
C ALA A 430 -3.55 -19.34 4.64
N GLN A 431 -4.77 -18.95 5.01
CA GLN A 431 -6.01 -19.37 4.36
C GLN A 431 -6.18 -20.91 4.22
N GLY A 432 -5.61 -21.68 5.15
CA GLY A 432 -5.59 -23.15 5.10
C GLY A 432 -4.52 -23.75 4.18
N ILE A 433 -3.75 -22.94 3.46
CA ILE A 433 -2.64 -23.38 2.61
C ILE A 433 -1.34 -23.36 3.42
N LYS A 434 -0.67 -24.52 3.46
CA LYS A 434 0.58 -24.69 4.21
C LYS A 434 1.72 -23.88 3.59
N GLY A 435 2.53 -23.22 4.44
CA GLY A 435 3.79 -22.61 4.05
C GLY A 435 4.82 -23.66 3.62
N VAL A 436 5.38 -23.53 2.43
CA VAL A 436 6.33 -24.48 1.84
C VAL A 436 7.61 -23.83 1.30
N LEU A 437 7.65 -22.49 1.23
CA LEU A 437 8.85 -21.77 0.83
C LEU A 437 9.88 -21.79 1.96
N LYS A 438 11.05 -22.34 1.67
CA LYS A 438 12.25 -22.16 2.50
C LYS A 438 12.88 -20.81 2.16
N PHE A 439 13.46 -20.15 3.13
CA PHE A 439 14.23 -18.92 2.91
C PHE A 439 15.51 -18.92 3.73
N GLU A 440 16.48 -18.17 3.24
CA GLU A 440 17.72 -17.88 3.95
C GLU A 440 18.11 -16.42 3.74
N ALA A 441 18.56 -15.76 4.82
CA ALA A 441 19.24 -14.48 4.78
C ALA A 441 20.59 -14.58 5.49
N ARG A 442 21.59 -13.90 4.98
CA ARG A 442 22.93 -13.83 5.55
C ARG A 442 23.42 -12.39 5.62
N ALA A 443 24.07 -12.04 6.71
CA ALA A 443 24.82 -10.79 6.86
C ALA A 443 26.28 -11.14 7.16
N LYS A 444 27.17 -10.90 6.18
CA LYS A 444 28.60 -11.13 6.31
C LYS A 444 29.32 -9.84 6.60
N ILE A 445 30.21 -9.85 7.62
CA ILE A 445 31.05 -8.73 8.01
C ILE A 445 32.44 -8.86 7.40
N ILE A 446 32.95 -7.76 6.85
CA ILE A 446 34.32 -7.56 6.42
C ILE A 446 34.80 -6.31 7.16
N ASN A 447 35.81 -6.42 8.02
CA ASN A 447 36.35 -5.30 8.77
C ASN A 447 37.81 -5.02 8.44
N SER A 448 38.21 -3.76 8.63
CA SER A 448 39.60 -3.31 8.55
C SER A 448 40.02 -2.79 9.91
N GLY A 449 41.11 -3.31 10.47
CA GLY A 449 41.48 -3.05 11.84
C GLY A 449 40.51 -3.64 12.88
N GLY A 450 40.82 -3.49 14.17
CA GLY A 450 39.95 -3.95 15.25
C GLY A 450 39.75 -5.47 15.32
N GLN A 451 38.65 -5.90 15.91
CA GLN A 451 38.32 -7.31 16.14
C GLN A 451 36.85 -7.61 15.84
N VAL A 452 36.59 -8.79 15.31
CA VAL A 452 35.25 -9.39 15.23
C VAL A 452 35.08 -10.39 16.36
N LYS A 453 33.96 -10.27 17.13
CA LYS A 453 33.59 -11.17 18.22
C LYS A 453 32.22 -11.75 17.93
N SER A 454 32.08 -13.06 17.99
CA SER A 454 30.82 -13.75 17.78
C SER A 454 30.27 -14.32 19.08
N GLU A 455 28.95 -14.14 19.29
CA GLU A 455 28.21 -14.67 20.44
C GLU A 455 26.93 -15.32 19.91
N GLN A 456 26.67 -16.55 20.26
CA GLN A 456 25.50 -17.40 19.88
C GLN A 456 24.67 -16.97 18.65
N SER A 457 24.05 -15.80 18.65
CA SER A 457 23.16 -15.27 17.61
C SER A 457 23.43 -13.81 17.24
N SER A 458 24.61 -13.29 17.57
CA SER A 458 25.07 -11.93 17.26
C SER A 458 26.54 -11.88 16.90
N ILE A 459 26.96 -10.84 16.19
CA ILE A 459 28.37 -10.59 15.87
C ILE A 459 28.68 -9.15 16.24
N GLY A 460 29.73 -8.96 17.07
CA GLY A 460 30.27 -7.65 17.44
C GLY A 460 31.49 -7.29 16.60
N VAL A 461 31.59 -6.03 16.21
CA VAL A 461 32.78 -5.39 15.66
C VAL A 461 33.30 -4.40 16.70
N VAL A 462 34.58 -4.45 17.04
CA VAL A 462 35.17 -3.63 18.08
C VAL A 462 36.41 -2.92 17.57
N ASN A 463 36.41 -1.59 17.68
CA ASN A 463 37.55 -0.71 17.36
C ASN A 463 38.10 -0.90 15.94
N SER A 464 37.23 -1.12 14.94
CA SER A 464 37.62 -1.19 13.52
C SER A 464 37.77 0.23 12.93
N ASP A 465 38.59 0.35 11.91
CA ASP A 465 38.75 1.57 11.13
C ASP A 465 37.55 1.72 10.17
N GLU A 466 37.12 0.60 9.61
CA GLU A 466 35.98 0.48 8.70
C GLU A 466 35.35 -0.90 8.81
N ALA A 467 34.04 -0.99 8.56
CA ALA A 467 33.34 -2.26 8.42
C ALA A 467 32.37 -2.22 7.25
N ILE A 468 32.27 -3.34 6.52
CA ILE A 468 31.35 -3.54 5.41
C ILE A 468 30.49 -4.75 5.74
N LEU A 469 29.17 -4.59 5.66
CA LEU A 469 28.20 -5.68 5.73
C LEU A 469 27.71 -5.98 4.31
N ILE A 470 27.77 -7.25 3.92
CA ILE A 470 27.15 -7.75 2.69
C ILE A 470 25.98 -8.63 3.11
N ILE A 471 24.77 -8.21 2.74
CA ILE A 471 23.52 -8.85 3.12
C ILE A 471 22.90 -9.44 1.85
N ALA A 472 22.56 -10.72 1.87
CA ALA A 472 21.84 -11.38 0.79
C ALA A 472 20.71 -12.22 1.37
N ALA A 473 19.61 -12.34 0.62
CA ALA A 473 18.50 -13.23 0.94
C ALA A 473 17.96 -13.90 -0.32
N ALA A 474 17.34 -15.05 -0.15
CA ALA A 474 16.66 -15.80 -1.21
C ALA A 474 15.61 -16.73 -0.60
N THR A 475 14.62 -17.11 -1.43
CA THR A 475 13.69 -18.18 -1.12
C THR A 475 13.94 -19.41 -2.01
N SER A 476 13.21 -20.49 -1.74
CA SER A 476 13.21 -21.67 -2.60
C SER A 476 12.28 -21.56 -3.83
N TYR A 477 11.70 -20.38 -4.07
CA TYR A 477 10.84 -20.12 -5.23
C TYR A 477 11.64 -20.19 -6.54
N LYS A 478 11.16 -20.93 -7.52
CA LYS A 478 11.62 -20.91 -8.90
C LYS A 478 10.55 -20.33 -9.84
N ASN A 479 9.31 -20.72 -9.62
CA ASN A 479 8.13 -20.21 -10.27
C ASN A 479 6.87 -20.59 -9.45
N TYR A 480 5.70 -20.14 -9.84
CA TYR A 480 4.46 -20.35 -9.09
C TYR A 480 4.02 -21.83 -8.91
N LYS A 481 4.67 -22.78 -9.58
CA LYS A 481 4.46 -24.24 -9.46
C LYS A 481 5.61 -24.95 -8.76
N ASP A 482 6.82 -24.38 -8.79
CA ASP A 482 8.06 -25.02 -8.33
C ASP A 482 8.75 -24.21 -7.23
N VAL A 483 8.77 -24.78 -6.03
CA VAL A 483 9.41 -24.23 -4.84
C VAL A 483 10.62 -25.05 -4.38
N THR A 484 11.26 -25.81 -5.27
CA THR A 484 12.37 -26.71 -4.98
C THR A 484 13.76 -26.06 -5.09
N GLY A 485 13.83 -24.72 -5.16
CA GLY A 485 15.10 -24.00 -5.18
C GLY A 485 15.91 -24.19 -3.90
N ASP A 486 17.18 -23.82 -3.98
CA ASP A 486 18.14 -23.90 -2.89
C ASP A 486 18.57 -22.48 -2.46
N PRO A 487 17.89 -21.88 -1.44
CA PRO A 487 18.21 -20.53 -0.99
C PRO A 487 19.59 -20.42 -0.37
N GLU A 488 20.09 -21.46 0.31
CA GLU A 488 21.43 -21.45 0.89
C GLU A 488 22.50 -21.32 -0.18
N LYS A 489 22.43 -22.13 -1.24
CA LYS A 489 23.39 -22.09 -2.36
C LYS A 489 23.35 -20.71 -3.05
N LEU A 490 22.16 -20.17 -3.30
CA LEU A 490 22.00 -18.86 -3.95
C LEU A 490 22.64 -17.76 -3.12
N VAL A 491 22.30 -17.66 -1.84
CA VAL A 491 22.78 -16.61 -0.93
C VAL A 491 24.30 -16.71 -0.75
N LYS A 492 24.86 -17.93 -0.55
CA LYS A 492 26.31 -18.14 -0.48
C LYS A 492 27.01 -17.66 -1.75
N THR A 493 26.44 -17.95 -2.91
CA THR A 493 27.01 -17.55 -4.21
C THR A 493 27.01 -16.03 -4.35
N HIS A 494 25.90 -15.33 -4.03
CA HIS A 494 25.81 -13.87 -4.11
C HIS A 494 26.85 -13.21 -3.18
N ILE A 495 26.94 -13.66 -1.93
CA ILE A 495 27.92 -13.13 -0.97
C ILE A 495 29.36 -13.37 -1.45
N ALA A 496 29.69 -14.59 -1.89
CA ALA A 496 31.06 -14.89 -2.35
C ALA A 496 31.44 -14.01 -3.55
N ASN A 497 30.57 -13.84 -4.52
CA ASN A 497 30.79 -12.97 -5.66
C ASN A 497 30.98 -11.51 -5.25
N ALA A 498 30.13 -11.00 -4.35
CA ALA A 498 30.22 -9.63 -3.86
C ALA A 498 31.53 -9.37 -3.07
N VAL A 499 31.90 -10.31 -2.18
CA VAL A 499 33.16 -10.24 -1.42
C VAL A 499 34.35 -10.14 -2.35
N SER A 500 34.38 -10.93 -3.43
CA SER A 500 35.49 -10.96 -4.39
C SER A 500 35.69 -9.64 -5.14
N LYS A 501 34.65 -8.82 -5.29
CA LYS A 501 34.71 -7.53 -5.99
C LYS A 501 35.26 -6.40 -5.13
N GLY A 502 35.01 -6.44 -3.82
CA GLY A 502 35.30 -5.33 -2.90
C GLY A 502 34.37 -4.11 -3.06
N TYR A 503 34.32 -3.26 -2.02
CA TYR A 503 33.35 -2.19 -1.88
C TYR A 503 33.29 -1.22 -3.06
N MET A 504 34.44 -0.68 -3.49
CA MET A 504 34.47 0.32 -4.56
C MET A 504 33.92 -0.21 -5.89
N ARG A 505 34.16 -1.48 -6.21
CA ARG A 505 33.63 -2.09 -7.42
C ARG A 505 32.12 -2.32 -7.30
N LEU A 506 31.66 -2.81 -6.15
CA LEU A 506 30.21 -2.98 -5.87
C LEU A 506 29.47 -1.67 -6.00
N LEU A 507 29.98 -0.59 -5.41
CA LEU A 507 29.37 0.74 -5.48
C LEU A 507 29.33 1.27 -6.92
N ASN A 508 30.44 1.17 -7.67
CA ASN A 508 30.50 1.66 -9.04
C ASN A 508 29.59 0.86 -9.99
N ASP A 509 29.54 -0.47 -9.86
CA ASP A 509 28.67 -1.32 -10.67
C ASP A 509 27.19 -1.00 -10.37
N HIS A 510 26.82 -0.79 -9.09
CA HIS A 510 25.49 -0.38 -8.64
C HIS A 510 25.10 0.99 -9.24
N ILE A 511 25.93 2.00 -9.07
CA ILE A 511 25.64 3.37 -9.57
C ILE A 511 25.49 3.35 -11.09
N THR A 512 26.40 2.70 -11.79
CA THR A 512 26.40 2.62 -13.26
C THR A 512 25.12 2.00 -13.79
N GLU A 513 24.68 0.87 -13.20
CA GLU A 513 23.47 0.18 -13.62
C GLU A 513 22.20 0.98 -13.26
N HIS A 514 22.17 1.62 -12.11
CA HIS A 514 21.05 2.49 -11.75
C HIS A 514 20.95 3.69 -12.68
N GLN A 515 22.06 4.39 -12.92
CA GLN A 515 22.10 5.58 -13.79
C GLN A 515 21.79 5.26 -15.25
N ARG A 516 22.09 4.04 -15.73
CA ARG A 516 21.70 3.57 -17.07
C ARG A 516 20.21 3.73 -17.33
N LEU A 517 19.36 3.53 -16.30
CA LEU A 517 17.92 3.69 -16.36
C LEU A 517 17.48 5.10 -15.90
N PHE A 518 17.99 5.54 -14.77
CA PHE A 518 17.51 6.75 -14.12
C PHE A 518 17.76 8.01 -14.94
N ARG A 519 18.93 8.14 -15.54
CA ARG A 519 19.35 9.33 -16.31
C ARG A 519 18.76 9.42 -17.73
N ARG A 520 17.93 8.45 -18.13
CA ARG A 520 17.23 8.52 -19.44
C ARG A 520 16.24 9.68 -19.51
N VAL A 521 15.65 10.07 -18.40
CA VAL A 521 14.67 11.17 -18.34
C VAL A 521 15.12 12.19 -17.32
N ASN A 522 15.16 13.46 -17.76
CA ASN A 522 15.39 14.60 -16.88
C ASN A 522 14.23 15.60 -17.03
N LEU A 523 13.73 16.10 -15.90
CA LEU A 523 12.71 17.15 -15.81
C LEU A 523 13.28 18.30 -15.00
N ASP A 524 13.10 19.54 -15.49
CA ASP A 524 13.45 20.77 -14.79
C ASP A 524 12.28 21.76 -14.89
N LEU A 525 11.77 22.20 -13.75
CA LEU A 525 10.70 23.20 -13.63
C LEU A 525 11.18 24.48 -12.92
N GLY A 526 12.50 24.62 -12.75
CA GLY A 526 13.13 25.70 -12.00
C GLY A 526 13.36 25.34 -10.54
N SER A 527 13.95 26.25 -9.80
CA SER A 527 14.39 26.09 -8.43
C SER A 527 13.88 27.21 -7.50
N SER A 528 13.86 26.95 -6.18
CA SER A 528 13.54 27.93 -5.17
C SER A 528 14.34 27.70 -3.89
N GLN A 529 14.27 28.61 -2.90
CA GLN A 529 14.92 28.41 -1.61
C GLN A 529 14.33 27.20 -0.83
N ALA A 530 13.13 26.75 -1.20
CA ALA A 530 12.48 25.58 -0.57
C ALA A 530 13.29 24.28 -0.77
N GLU A 531 14.09 24.16 -1.83
CA GLU A 531 14.98 23.00 -2.06
C GLU A 531 15.97 22.74 -0.91
N LYS A 532 16.32 23.77 -0.15
CA LYS A 532 17.24 23.69 1.00
C LYS A 532 16.59 23.18 2.27
N LEU A 533 15.26 22.99 2.27
CA LEU A 533 14.52 22.44 3.41
C LEU A 533 14.53 20.90 3.37
N PRO A 534 14.47 20.23 4.51
CA PRO A 534 14.24 18.80 4.60
C PRO A 534 12.98 18.39 3.85
N THR A 535 12.97 17.18 3.30
CA THR A 535 11.87 16.68 2.46
C THR A 535 10.52 16.72 3.16
N ASP A 536 10.45 16.32 4.42
CA ASP A 536 9.23 16.34 5.23
C ASP A 536 8.73 17.77 5.51
N GLU A 537 9.63 18.75 5.61
CA GLU A 537 9.27 20.18 5.73
C GLU A 537 8.77 20.75 4.40
N ARG A 538 9.35 20.33 3.26
CA ARG A 538 8.87 20.72 1.92
C ARG A 538 7.44 20.24 1.68
N ILE A 539 7.15 18.95 1.98
CA ILE A 539 5.80 18.36 1.85
C ILE A 539 4.80 19.14 2.71
N LYS A 540 5.11 19.42 3.99
CA LYS A 540 4.23 20.17 4.90
C LYS A 540 3.89 21.59 4.42
N ASN A 541 4.81 22.20 3.69
CA ASN A 541 4.69 23.61 3.29
C ASN A 541 4.25 23.79 1.83
N PHE A 542 4.14 22.72 1.02
CA PHE A 542 3.94 22.79 -0.42
C PHE A 542 2.66 23.52 -0.85
N MET A 543 1.59 23.38 -0.10
CA MET A 543 0.34 24.11 -0.39
C MET A 543 0.48 25.63 -0.25
N ARG A 544 1.41 26.10 0.58
CA ARG A 544 1.58 27.52 0.93
C ARG A 544 2.75 28.20 0.24
N ASN A 545 3.75 27.43 -0.15
CA ASN A 545 5.00 27.91 -0.70
C ASN A 545 5.13 27.55 -2.19
N GLU A 546 5.82 28.42 -2.94
CA GLU A 546 6.27 28.06 -4.28
C GLU A 546 7.52 27.17 -4.18
N ASP A 547 7.37 25.93 -4.61
CA ASP A 547 8.45 24.94 -4.70
C ASP A 547 8.33 24.15 -5.99
N PRO A 548 8.79 24.72 -7.13
CA PRO A 548 8.68 24.08 -8.44
C PRO A 548 9.50 22.79 -8.55
N SER A 549 10.53 22.63 -7.70
CA SER A 549 11.37 21.43 -7.72
C SER A 549 10.78 20.25 -6.91
N LEU A 550 9.75 20.44 -6.06
CA LEU A 550 9.14 19.33 -5.35
C LEU A 550 8.36 18.38 -6.29
N PRO A 551 7.54 18.84 -7.26
CA PRO A 551 6.98 17.97 -8.29
C PRO A 551 8.03 17.24 -9.13
N VAL A 552 9.20 17.86 -9.38
CA VAL A 552 10.33 17.21 -10.07
C VAL A 552 10.91 16.08 -9.22
N LEU A 553 11.14 16.34 -7.93
CA LEU A 553 11.62 15.32 -6.99
C LEU A 553 10.62 14.16 -6.89
N TYR A 554 9.33 14.45 -6.81
CA TYR A 554 8.25 13.43 -6.77
C TYR A 554 8.21 12.60 -8.06
N PHE A 555 8.27 13.23 -9.23
CA PHE A 555 8.33 12.57 -10.53
C PHE A 555 9.53 11.61 -10.62
N GLN A 556 10.71 12.07 -10.24
CA GLN A 556 11.92 11.24 -10.25
C GLN A 556 11.91 10.18 -9.14
N PHE A 557 11.25 10.44 -8.02
CA PHE A 557 11.07 9.44 -6.96
C PHE A 557 10.18 8.28 -7.43
N GLY A 558 9.08 8.53 -8.15
CA GLY A 558 8.28 7.45 -8.72
C GLY A 558 9.08 6.61 -9.75
N ARG A 559 9.90 7.23 -10.58
CA ARG A 559 10.83 6.51 -11.46
C ARG A 559 11.85 5.68 -10.66
N TYR A 560 12.41 6.26 -9.60
CA TYR A 560 13.31 5.56 -8.68
C TYR A 560 12.62 4.33 -8.05
N LEU A 561 11.40 4.48 -7.56
CA LEU A 561 10.64 3.39 -6.94
C LEU A 561 10.40 2.24 -7.93
N LEU A 562 10.07 2.53 -9.19
CA LEU A 562 9.86 1.49 -10.20
C LEU A 562 11.18 0.76 -10.52
N ILE A 563 12.27 1.48 -10.70
CA ILE A 563 13.62 0.89 -10.91
C ILE A 563 14.04 0.01 -9.72
N SER A 564 13.64 0.40 -8.50
CA SER A 564 14.03 -0.28 -7.27
C SER A 564 13.15 -1.47 -6.89
N SER A 565 11.92 -1.55 -7.44
CA SER A 565 10.93 -2.59 -7.07
C SER A 565 10.54 -3.53 -8.21
N SER A 566 10.94 -3.25 -9.46
CA SER A 566 10.56 -4.06 -10.62
C SER A 566 11.67 -4.08 -11.67
N ARG A 567 12.33 -5.23 -11.83
CA ARG A 567 13.41 -5.45 -12.79
C ARG A 567 13.29 -6.81 -13.45
N PRO A 568 13.86 -6.99 -14.65
CA PRO A 568 13.87 -8.30 -15.32
C PRO A 568 14.32 -9.45 -14.40
N GLY A 569 13.54 -10.53 -14.40
CA GLY A 569 13.79 -11.71 -13.57
C GLY A 569 13.34 -11.63 -12.11
N CYS A 570 12.67 -10.53 -11.71
CA CYS A 570 12.05 -10.34 -10.39
C CYS A 570 10.53 -10.53 -10.47
N GLN A 571 9.82 -10.40 -9.33
CA GLN A 571 8.37 -10.27 -9.32
C GLN A 571 7.95 -8.83 -9.64
N PRO A 572 6.71 -8.60 -10.12
CA PRO A 572 6.20 -7.24 -10.29
C PRO A 572 6.13 -6.47 -8.98
N ALA A 573 6.10 -5.14 -9.06
CA ALA A 573 5.79 -4.30 -7.91
C ALA A 573 4.36 -4.59 -7.41
N ASN A 574 4.24 -5.08 -6.16
CA ASN A 574 2.94 -5.32 -5.52
C ASN A 574 2.34 -4.00 -4.96
N LEU A 575 1.27 -4.04 -4.15
CA LEU A 575 0.64 -2.84 -3.56
C LEU A 575 1.61 -1.96 -2.75
N GLN A 576 2.72 -2.51 -2.29
CA GLN A 576 3.76 -1.80 -1.54
C GLN A 576 5.13 -1.84 -2.25
N GLY A 577 5.15 -2.12 -3.54
CA GLY A 577 6.37 -2.34 -4.32
C GLY A 577 7.06 -3.63 -3.89
N ILE A 578 8.12 -3.52 -3.10
CA ILE A 578 8.78 -4.64 -2.40
C ILE A 578 8.92 -4.36 -0.89
N TRP A 579 8.46 -3.21 -0.40
CA TRP A 579 8.66 -2.77 0.98
C TRP A 579 7.43 -3.06 1.83
N ASN A 580 7.58 -3.93 2.81
CA ASN A 580 6.53 -4.34 3.75
C ASN A 580 7.15 -4.81 5.07
N GLU A 581 6.71 -4.25 6.19
CA GLU A 581 7.19 -4.67 7.51
C GLU A 581 6.27 -5.68 8.23
N SER A 582 5.15 -6.11 7.61
CA SER A 582 4.12 -6.91 8.24
C SER A 582 4.08 -8.35 7.73
N MET A 583 3.61 -9.28 8.57
CA MET A 583 3.21 -10.64 8.15
C MET A 583 1.82 -10.68 7.50
N SER A 584 0.99 -9.66 7.78
CA SER A 584 -0.37 -9.51 7.26
C SER A 584 -0.59 -8.03 6.91
N PRO A 585 0.02 -7.55 5.83
CA PRO A 585 -0.11 -6.16 5.40
C PRO A 585 -1.55 -5.83 4.97
N PRO A 586 -1.92 -4.55 4.91
CA PRO A 586 -3.19 -4.13 4.34
C PRO A 586 -3.39 -4.73 2.94
N TRP A 587 -4.60 -5.26 2.70
CA TRP A 587 -4.97 -5.98 1.46
C TRP A 587 -3.96 -7.06 1.04
N GLU A 588 -3.34 -7.71 2.03
CA GLU A 588 -2.31 -8.74 1.87
C GLU A 588 -1.07 -8.27 1.05
N SER A 589 -0.98 -6.99 0.69
CA SER A 589 0.02 -6.42 -0.23
C SER A 589 0.12 -7.20 -1.55
N LYS A 590 -1.01 -7.78 -1.99
CA LYS A 590 -1.11 -8.58 -3.22
C LYS A 590 -1.19 -7.71 -4.47
N TYR A 591 -1.29 -8.33 -5.62
CA TYR A 591 -1.47 -7.64 -6.89
C TYR A 591 -2.96 -7.40 -7.12
N THR A 592 -3.45 -6.21 -6.80
CA THR A 592 -4.82 -5.80 -7.13
C THR A 592 -4.83 -5.33 -8.58
N ILE A 593 -5.61 -6.03 -9.42
CA ILE A 593 -5.65 -5.87 -10.87
C ILE A 593 -7.00 -5.33 -11.37
N ASN A 594 -7.60 -4.43 -10.57
CA ASN A 594 -8.75 -3.62 -10.98
C ASN A 594 -8.39 -2.12 -11.11
N ILE A 595 -7.14 -1.72 -10.82
CA ILE A 595 -6.51 -0.41 -11.03
C ILE A 595 -5.05 -0.37 -10.55
N ASN A 596 -4.71 -0.95 -9.37
CA ASN A 596 -3.48 -0.64 -8.66
C ASN A 596 -2.23 -1.16 -9.40
N THR A 597 -2.22 -2.42 -9.79
CA THR A 597 -1.11 -3.02 -10.55
C THR A 597 -0.96 -2.34 -11.91
N GLU A 598 -2.05 -2.04 -12.59
CA GLU A 598 -2.04 -1.31 -13.85
C GLU A 598 -1.39 0.07 -13.69
N MET A 599 -1.79 0.80 -12.64
CA MET A 599 -1.23 2.12 -12.31
C MET A 599 0.26 2.05 -11.97
N ASN A 600 0.74 0.97 -11.34
CA ASN A 600 2.16 0.76 -11.07
C ASN A 600 3.01 0.82 -12.35
N TYR A 601 2.45 0.41 -13.49
CA TYR A 601 3.17 0.33 -14.74
C TYR A 601 2.84 1.43 -15.75
N TRP A 602 1.90 2.35 -15.45
CA TRP A 602 1.62 3.50 -16.34
C TRP A 602 2.85 4.34 -16.70
N PRO A 603 3.83 4.59 -15.78
CA PRO A 603 5.03 5.34 -16.14
C PRO A 603 6.08 4.51 -16.89
N ALA A 604 5.98 3.19 -16.94
CA ALA A 604 7.07 2.33 -17.46
C ALA A 604 7.48 2.69 -18.88
N GLU A 605 6.54 2.78 -19.80
CA GLU A 605 6.83 3.10 -21.20
C GLU A 605 7.09 4.59 -21.39
N SER A 606 6.16 5.47 -20.99
CA SER A 606 6.24 6.92 -21.23
C SER A 606 7.45 7.58 -20.56
N CYS A 607 7.87 7.08 -19.38
CA CYS A 607 9.02 7.57 -18.63
C CYS A 607 10.33 6.80 -18.91
N ASN A 608 10.41 6.08 -20.04
CA ASN A 608 11.62 5.41 -20.57
C ASN A 608 12.22 4.34 -19.65
N LEU A 609 11.34 3.48 -19.08
CA LEU A 609 11.66 2.38 -18.16
C LEU A 609 11.02 1.06 -18.62
N SER A 610 10.92 0.83 -19.93
CA SER A 610 10.26 -0.36 -20.52
C SER A 610 10.74 -1.69 -19.92
N GLU A 611 12.05 -1.82 -19.60
CA GLU A 611 12.60 -3.04 -18.99
C GLU A 611 12.00 -3.33 -17.62
N CYS A 612 11.53 -2.30 -16.89
CA CYS A 612 10.89 -2.48 -15.60
C CYS A 612 9.48 -3.09 -15.70
N ALA A 613 8.89 -3.18 -16.89
CA ALA A 613 7.60 -3.84 -17.12
C ALA A 613 7.73 -5.35 -17.41
N GLU A 614 8.95 -5.88 -17.63
CA GLU A 614 9.16 -7.29 -17.94
C GLU A 614 8.57 -8.24 -16.85
N PRO A 615 8.73 -7.97 -15.53
CA PRO A 615 8.11 -8.79 -14.51
C PRO A 615 6.58 -8.86 -14.62
N LEU A 616 5.91 -7.76 -15.00
CA LEU A 616 4.48 -7.74 -15.27
C LEU A 616 4.15 -8.65 -16.46
N PHE A 617 4.92 -8.58 -17.55
CA PHE A 617 4.68 -9.42 -18.73
C PHE A 617 4.83 -10.91 -18.40
N GLN A 618 5.83 -11.27 -17.58
CA GLN A 618 5.97 -12.63 -17.10
C GLN A 618 4.78 -13.07 -16.22
N MET A 619 4.30 -12.19 -15.34
CA MET A 619 3.10 -12.49 -14.54
C MET A 619 1.88 -12.72 -15.42
N VAL A 620 1.68 -11.93 -16.48
CA VAL A 620 0.55 -12.10 -17.41
C VAL A 620 0.66 -13.44 -18.17
N LYS A 621 1.87 -13.85 -18.57
CA LYS A 621 2.14 -15.19 -19.15
C LYS A 621 1.71 -16.32 -18.21
N ASP A 622 2.07 -16.19 -16.91
CA ASP A 622 1.74 -17.18 -15.89
C ASP A 622 0.21 -17.21 -15.64
N LEU A 623 -0.42 -16.03 -15.54
CA LEU A 623 -1.88 -15.88 -15.34
C LEU A 623 -2.70 -16.44 -16.51
N ALA A 624 -2.18 -16.35 -17.73
CA ALA A 624 -2.85 -16.98 -18.88
C ALA A 624 -2.94 -18.51 -18.74
N GLN A 625 -1.95 -19.14 -18.08
CA GLN A 625 -1.97 -20.59 -17.83
C GLN A 625 -2.93 -20.97 -16.69
N THR A 626 -2.90 -20.25 -15.57
CA THR A 626 -3.77 -20.54 -14.42
C THR A 626 -5.20 -20.09 -14.68
N GLY A 627 -5.36 -18.97 -15.37
CA GLY A 627 -6.64 -18.40 -15.76
C GLY A 627 -7.41 -19.23 -16.78
N ALA A 628 -6.73 -20.03 -17.62
CA ALA A 628 -7.39 -20.98 -18.52
C ALA A 628 -8.18 -22.03 -17.73
N ARG A 629 -7.62 -22.51 -16.59
CA ARG A 629 -8.32 -23.42 -15.71
C ARG A 629 -9.54 -22.77 -15.03
N THR A 630 -9.41 -21.51 -14.61
CA THR A 630 -10.55 -20.76 -14.04
C THR A 630 -11.65 -20.53 -15.10
N ALA A 631 -11.27 -20.20 -16.33
CA ALA A 631 -12.21 -20.05 -17.46
C ALA A 631 -13.00 -21.34 -17.73
N GLU A 632 -12.29 -22.48 -17.80
CA GLU A 632 -12.90 -23.79 -18.01
C GLU A 632 -13.84 -24.19 -16.87
N ILE A 633 -13.36 -24.15 -15.62
CA ILE A 633 -14.08 -24.67 -14.44
C ILE A 633 -15.28 -23.78 -14.06
N GLN A 634 -15.08 -22.45 -14.05
CA GLN A 634 -16.10 -21.54 -13.51
C GLN A 634 -17.05 -20.99 -14.58
N TYR A 635 -16.64 -20.98 -15.86
CA TYR A 635 -17.42 -20.41 -16.96
C TYR A 635 -17.73 -21.41 -18.10
N GLY A 636 -17.02 -22.53 -18.14
CA GLY A 636 -17.09 -23.46 -19.28
C GLY A 636 -16.61 -22.84 -20.60
N ALA A 637 -15.69 -21.87 -20.49
CA ALA A 637 -15.19 -21.05 -21.58
C ALA A 637 -13.78 -21.46 -22.00
N ARG A 638 -13.44 -21.21 -23.27
CA ARG A 638 -12.04 -21.25 -23.75
C ARG A 638 -11.22 -20.09 -23.21
N GLY A 639 -9.98 -20.02 -23.65
CA GLY A 639 -9.08 -18.92 -23.33
C GLY A 639 -8.75 -18.84 -21.84
N TRP A 640 -8.67 -17.63 -21.27
CA TRP A 640 -8.30 -17.42 -19.87
C TRP A 640 -8.92 -16.17 -19.25
N VAL A 641 -9.11 -16.19 -17.92
CA VAL A 641 -9.67 -15.09 -17.14
C VAL A 641 -8.90 -14.91 -15.85
N ALA A 642 -8.74 -13.67 -15.41
CA ALA A 642 -8.35 -13.32 -14.05
C ALA A 642 -9.30 -12.24 -13.53
N HIS A 643 -9.69 -12.37 -12.24
CA HIS A 643 -10.57 -11.43 -11.58
C HIS A 643 -9.76 -10.26 -10.97
N HIS A 644 -10.28 -9.57 -9.96
CA HIS A 644 -9.74 -8.31 -9.48
C HIS A 644 -8.41 -8.39 -8.71
N ASN A 645 -7.90 -9.59 -8.37
CA ASN A 645 -6.66 -9.78 -7.61
C ASN A 645 -5.91 -11.06 -8.02
N THR A 646 -4.59 -11.02 -7.83
CA THR A 646 -3.73 -12.21 -7.88
C THR A 646 -2.61 -12.13 -6.82
N ASP A 647 -1.92 -13.25 -6.58
CA ASP A 647 -0.80 -13.36 -5.66
C ASP A 647 0.45 -14.01 -6.32
N LEU A 648 1.47 -14.34 -5.53
CA LEU A 648 2.67 -15.03 -6.04
C LEU A 648 2.34 -16.36 -6.75
N TRP A 649 1.26 -17.03 -6.30
CA TRP A 649 0.84 -18.34 -6.80
C TRP A 649 -0.04 -18.25 -8.04
N ARG A 650 -0.26 -17.01 -8.55
CA ARG A 650 -1.03 -16.73 -9.77
C ARG A 650 -2.49 -17.18 -9.67
N ALA A 651 -3.10 -16.97 -8.53
CA ALA A 651 -4.55 -17.20 -8.37
C ALA A 651 -5.36 -16.26 -9.26
N THR A 652 -6.42 -16.76 -9.88
CA THR A 652 -7.22 -16.03 -10.88
C THR A 652 -8.73 -16.02 -10.61
N ALA A 653 -9.22 -16.88 -9.71
CA ALA A 653 -10.63 -16.94 -9.33
C ALA A 653 -11.04 -15.72 -8.46
N PRO A 654 -12.35 -15.36 -8.42
CA PRO A 654 -12.85 -14.19 -7.68
C PRO A 654 -12.73 -14.38 -6.15
N ILE A 655 -12.20 -13.39 -5.43
CA ILE A 655 -11.94 -13.42 -3.99
C ILE A 655 -12.65 -12.27 -3.27
N ASP A 656 -12.53 -12.22 -1.93
CA ASP A 656 -12.94 -11.14 -1.03
C ASP A 656 -14.46 -10.86 -0.97
N GLY A 657 -15.29 -11.61 -1.69
CA GLY A 657 -16.73 -11.46 -1.77
C GLY A 657 -17.21 -10.88 -3.10
N ALA A 658 -18.45 -11.15 -3.44
CA ALA A 658 -19.06 -10.82 -4.74
C ALA A 658 -19.00 -9.31 -5.02
N SER A 659 -19.25 -8.47 -3.99
CA SER A 659 -19.34 -7.00 -4.12
C SER A 659 -18.07 -6.32 -4.61
N TRP A 660 -16.92 -6.96 -4.47
CA TRP A 660 -15.62 -6.42 -4.88
C TRP A 660 -14.89 -7.33 -5.85
N GLY A 661 -15.04 -8.66 -5.68
CA GLY A 661 -14.21 -9.65 -6.31
C GLY A 661 -14.73 -10.23 -7.60
N PHE A 662 -16.04 -10.22 -7.85
CA PHE A 662 -16.61 -10.86 -9.02
C PHE A 662 -16.56 -9.95 -10.25
N TRP A 663 -15.34 -9.57 -10.64
CA TRP A 663 -15.05 -8.74 -11.80
C TRP A 663 -14.09 -9.46 -12.75
N PRO A 664 -14.57 -9.99 -13.89
CA PRO A 664 -13.77 -10.88 -14.76
C PRO A 664 -12.86 -10.14 -15.74
N MET A 665 -12.52 -8.89 -15.49
CA MET A 665 -11.80 -8.02 -16.44
C MET A 665 -10.33 -7.82 -16.13
N GLY A 666 -9.83 -8.25 -14.95
CA GLY A 666 -8.44 -8.01 -14.54
C GLY A 666 -7.42 -8.56 -15.53
N GLY A 667 -7.62 -9.81 -16.00
CA GLY A 667 -6.77 -10.41 -17.05
C GLY A 667 -6.80 -9.65 -18.37
N ALA A 668 -7.98 -9.19 -18.79
CA ALA A 668 -8.15 -8.39 -20.00
C ALA A 668 -7.38 -7.05 -19.91
N TRP A 669 -7.50 -6.35 -18.80
CA TRP A 669 -6.81 -5.07 -18.60
C TRP A 669 -5.29 -5.24 -18.57
N LEU A 670 -4.79 -6.23 -17.82
CA LEU A 670 -3.35 -6.54 -17.80
C LEU A 670 -2.79 -6.87 -19.19
N THR A 671 -3.57 -7.57 -20.04
CA THR A 671 -3.16 -7.91 -21.41
C THR A 671 -2.91 -6.66 -22.26
N LEU A 672 -3.59 -5.57 -21.99
CA LEU A 672 -3.41 -4.31 -22.72
C LEU A 672 -2.04 -3.65 -22.47
N HIS A 673 -1.35 -3.95 -21.38
CA HIS A 673 0.04 -3.51 -21.18
C HIS A 673 1.01 -4.18 -22.19
N LEU A 674 0.70 -5.41 -22.65
CA LEU A 674 1.47 -6.07 -23.72
C LEU A 674 1.30 -5.34 -25.05
N TRP A 675 0.07 -4.92 -25.35
CA TRP A 675 -0.22 -4.12 -26.53
C TRP A 675 0.42 -2.73 -26.47
N ASP A 676 0.35 -2.05 -25.31
CA ASP A 676 1.00 -0.78 -25.08
C ASP A 676 2.53 -0.87 -25.31
N HIS A 677 3.18 -1.89 -24.77
CA HIS A 677 4.61 -2.12 -24.99
C HIS A 677 4.95 -2.22 -26.48
N TYR A 678 4.13 -3.00 -27.24
CA TYR A 678 4.31 -3.04 -28.69
C TYR A 678 4.14 -1.67 -29.34
N GLN A 679 3.15 -0.88 -28.94
CA GLN A 679 2.93 0.46 -29.50
C GLN A 679 4.11 1.40 -29.26
N TYR A 680 4.83 1.28 -28.12
CA TYR A 680 6.00 2.09 -27.82
C TYR A 680 7.29 1.57 -28.49
N THR A 681 7.41 0.28 -28.71
CA THR A 681 8.65 -0.35 -29.20
C THR A 681 8.61 -0.70 -30.70
N LEU A 682 7.45 -1.04 -31.22
CA LEU A 682 7.19 -1.63 -32.54
C LEU A 682 7.91 -2.99 -32.71
N ASP A 683 8.22 -3.68 -31.62
CA ASP A 683 8.87 -5.00 -31.66
C ASP A 683 7.89 -6.10 -32.07
N LYS A 684 7.97 -6.52 -33.33
CA LYS A 684 7.13 -7.59 -33.87
C LYS A 684 7.44 -8.97 -33.26
N ASN A 685 8.67 -9.22 -32.78
CA ASN A 685 9.00 -10.48 -32.14
C ASN A 685 8.27 -10.58 -30.80
N PHE A 686 8.31 -9.49 -30.02
CA PHE A 686 7.52 -9.39 -28.79
C PHE A 686 6.02 -9.58 -29.06
N LEU A 687 5.46 -8.88 -30.07
CA LEU A 687 4.07 -9.03 -30.43
C LEU A 687 3.72 -10.47 -30.80
N THR A 688 4.57 -11.16 -31.57
CA THR A 688 4.39 -12.58 -31.97
C THR A 688 4.37 -13.49 -30.73
N GLU A 689 5.27 -13.25 -29.78
CA GLU A 689 5.36 -14.03 -28.54
C GLU A 689 4.13 -13.82 -27.65
N MET A 690 3.60 -12.58 -27.55
CA MET A 690 2.48 -12.22 -26.69
C MET A 690 1.11 -12.48 -27.35
N TYR A 691 1.05 -12.65 -28.67
CA TYR A 691 -0.20 -12.83 -29.41
C TYR A 691 -1.09 -13.97 -28.91
N PRO A 692 -0.58 -15.17 -28.55
CA PRO A 692 -1.41 -16.25 -27.99
C PRO A 692 -2.10 -15.86 -26.67
N ILE A 693 -1.49 -15.01 -25.84
CA ILE A 693 -2.05 -14.53 -24.58
C ILE A 693 -3.21 -13.58 -24.85
N LEU A 694 -2.99 -12.63 -25.76
CA LEU A 694 -4.02 -11.69 -26.22
C LEU A 694 -5.20 -12.44 -26.85
N LYS A 695 -4.93 -13.42 -27.74
CA LYS A 695 -5.95 -14.29 -28.35
C LYS A 695 -6.74 -15.04 -27.30
N GLY A 696 -6.08 -15.65 -26.31
CA GLY A 696 -6.76 -16.40 -25.26
C GLY A 696 -7.67 -15.52 -24.39
N ALA A 697 -7.27 -14.27 -24.08
CA ALA A 697 -8.14 -13.33 -23.39
C ALA A 697 -9.41 -13.00 -24.23
N VAL A 698 -9.26 -12.83 -25.55
CA VAL A 698 -10.39 -12.60 -26.47
C VAL A 698 -11.30 -13.84 -26.55
N GLU A 699 -10.74 -15.03 -26.67
CA GLU A 699 -11.50 -16.29 -26.74
C GLU A 699 -12.37 -16.52 -25.51
N PHE A 700 -11.89 -16.12 -24.31
CA PHE A 700 -12.71 -16.16 -23.10
C PHE A 700 -13.97 -15.30 -23.26
N PHE A 701 -13.85 -14.06 -23.69
CA PHE A 701 -15.01 -13.18 -23.86
C PHE A 701 -15.91 -13.57 -25.03
N MET A 702 -15.39 -14.25 -26.03
CA MET A 702 -16.24 -14.83 -27.08
C MET A 702 -17.24 -15.87 -26.53
N ASP A 703 -16.83 -16.61 -25.51
CA ASP A 703 -17.66 -17.66 -24.91
C ASP A 703 -18.45 -17.14 -23.69
N ALA A 704 -17.92 -16.15 -22.95
CA ALA A 704 -18.47 -15.68 -21.68
C ALA A 704 -19.50 -14.54 -21.82
N LEU A 705 -19.39 -13.69 -22.84
CA LEU A 705 -20.34 -12.60 -23.08
C LEU A 705 -21.75 -13.15 -23.41
N VAL A 706 -22.75 -12.42 -22.92
CA VAL A 706 -24.17 -12.72 -23.18
C VAL A 706 -24.86 -11.49 -23.76
N GLU A 707 -25.96 -11.72 -24.49
CA GLU A 707 -26.78 -10.64 -25.02
C GLU A 707 -27.70 -10.10 -23.92
N ASP A 708 -27.64 -8.77 -23.68
CA ASP A 708 -28.57 -8.08 -22.80
C ASP A 708 -30.00 -8.14 -23.32
N PRO A 709 -30.99 -8.65 -22.58
CA PRO A 709 -32.35 -8.89 -23.10
C PRO A 709 -33.11 -7.59 -23.39
N LYS A 710 -32.67 -6.44 -22.88
CA LYS A 710 -33.36 -5.14 -23.10
C LYS A 710 -32.79 -4.38 -24.30
N TYR A 711 -31.47 -4.42 -24.46
CA TYR A 711 -30.77 -3.57 -25.42
C TYR A 711 -30.12 -4.37 -26.56
N ASN A 712 -30.03 -5.70 -26.43
CA ASN A 712 -29.34 -6.60 -27.38
C ASN A 712 -27.82 -6.29 -27.52
N TYR A 713 -27.21 -5.65 -26.53
CA TYR A 713 -25.75 -5.49 -26.48
C TYR A 713 -25.10 -6.75 -25.93
N LEU A 714 -23.86 -7.03 -26.35
CA LEU A 714 -23.00 -8.02 -25.68
C LEU A 714 -22.45 -7.44 -24.40
N VAL A 715 -22.69 -8.14 -23.27
CA VAL A 715 -22.32 -7.69 -21.94
C VAL A 715 -21.66 -8.79 -21.12
N THR A 716 -20.82 -8.41 -20.17
CA THR A 716 -20.38 -9.26 -19.07
C THR A 716 -21.54 -9.43 -18.08
N CYS A 717 -21.80 -10.65 -17.65
CA CYS A 717 -22.83 -10.94 -16.63
C CYS A 717 -22.53 -12.29 -15.96
N PRO A 718 -22.34 -12.35 -14.61
CA PRO A 718 -22.23 -11.23 -13.66
C PRO A 718 -20.97 -10.41 -13.86
N SER A 719 -21.01 -9.12 -13.41
CA SER A 719 -19.86 -8.23 -13.26
C SER A 719 -20.19 -7.12 -12.26
N LEU A 720 -19.31 -6.15 -12.09
CA LEU A 720 -19.52 -4.94 -11.27
C LEU A 720 -18.71 -3.76 -11.84
N SER A 721 -19.09 -2.52 -11.52
CA SER A 721 -18.19 -1.39 -11.71
C SER A 721 -17.29 -1.25 -10.49
N PRO A 722 -15.98 -1.52 -10.60
CA PRO A 722 -15.10 -1.42 -9.44
C PRO A 722 -15.10 -0.03 -8.79
N GLU A 723 -15.29 0.11 -7.49
CA GLU A 723 -15.90 -0.81 -6.52
C GLU A 723 -17.20 -0.21 -6.01
N ASN A 724 -17.95 0.46 -6.94
CA ASN A 724 -19.12 1.26 -6.60
C ASN A 724 -20.42 0.41 -6.55
N SER A 725 -21.34 0.81 -5.70
CA SER A 725 -22.66 0.18 -5.58
C SER A 725 -23.72 1.01 -6.30
N HIS A 726 -24.59 0.32 -7.03
CA HIS A 726 -25.79 0.94 -7.62
C HIS A 726 -26.93 1.08 -6.59
N PRO A 727 -27.99 1.87 -6.83
CA PRO A 727 -29.02 2.22 -5.82
C PRO A 727 -29.86 1.03 -5.31
N PHE A 728 -29.75 -0.16 -5.92
CA PHE A 728 -30.51 -1.35 -5.51
C PHE A 728 -29.81 -2.20 -4.44
N GLY A 729 -28.78 -1.68 -3.79
CA GLY A 729 -28.10 -2.29 -2.63
C GLY A 729 -27.22 -3.49 -2.97
N SER A 730 -26.59 -3.44 -4.12
CA SER A 730 -25.54 -4.35 -4.60
C SER A 730 -24.59 -3.58 -5.52
N SER A 731 -23.40 -4.13 -5.76
CA SER A 731 -22.51 -3.70 -6.84
C SER A 731 -22.62 -4.61 -8.07
N ILE A 732 -23.17 -5.82 -7.89
CA ILE A 732 -23.31 -6.81 -8.96
C ILE A 732 -24.32 -6.34 -10.00
N CYS A 733 -23.90 -6.34 -11.28
CA CYS A 733 -24.71 -5.88 -12.42
C CYS A 733 -24.35 -6.65 -13.70
N ALA A 734 -24.94 -6.24 -14.81
CA ALA A 734 -24.54 -6.66 -16.16
C ALA A 734 -23.97 -5.45 -16.91
N GLY A 735 -22.87 -5.65 -17.62
CA GLY A 735 -22.29 -4.72 -18.58
C GLY A 735 -21.99 -3.31 -18.06
N PRO A 736 -21.28 -3.12 -16.90
CA PRO A 736 -20.85 -1.78 -16.51
C PRO A 736 -19.95 -1.19 -17.59
N TYR A 737 -19.92 0.13 -17.72
CA TYR A 737 -19.23 0.77 -18.86
C TYR A 737 -17.72 0.50 -18.86
N MET A 738 -17.06 0.39 -17.71
CA MET A 738 -15.63 0.03 -17.66
C MET A 738 -15.34 -1.30 -18.37
N ASP A 739 -16.22 -2.31 -18.24
CA ASP A 739 -16.06 -3.59 -18.92
C ASP A 739 -16.15 -3.42 -20.44
N THR A 740 -17.16 -2.68 -20.89
CA THR A 740 -17.33 -2.35 -22.30
C THR A 740 -16.12 -1.61 -22.88
N GLU A 741 -15.57 -0.68 -22.12
CA GLU A 741 -14.42 0.12 -22.51
C GLU A 741 -13.15 -0.74 -22.65
N ILE A 742 -12.87 -1.60 -21.65
CA ILE A 742 -11.75 -2.55 -21.72
C ILE A 742 -11.91 -3.54 -22.88
N LEU A 743 -13.13 -4.07 -23.10
CA LEU A 743 -13.41 -4.98 -24.21
C LEU A 743 -13.20 -4.33 -25.58
N ARG A 744 -13.56 -3.05 -25.74
CA ARG A 744 -13.29 -2.32 -26.99
C ARG A 744 -11.80 -2.24 -27.30
N ASP A 745 -10.98 -1.99 -26.28
CA ASP A 745 -9.53 -1.93 -26.43
C ASP A 745 -8.93 -3.32 -26.64
N LEU A 746 -9.36 -4.35 -25.89
CA LEU A 746 -8.90 -5.72 -26.05
C LEU A 746 -9.19 -6.26 -27.46
N PHE A 747 -10.42 -6.09 -27.93
CA PHE A 747 -10.81 -6.49 -29.28
C PHE A 747 -10.07 -5.67 -30.34
N GLY A 748 -9.91 -4.36 -30.12
CA GLY A 748 -9.11 -3.49 -30.98
C GLY A 748 -7.66 -3.92 -31.09
N ALA A 749 -7.00 -4.20 -29.94
CA ALA A 749 -5.62 -4.68 -29.88
C ALA A 749 -5.45 -6.02 -30.62
N PHE A 750 -6.39 -6.95 -30.43
CA PHE A 750 -6.38 -8.22 -31.14
C PHE A 750 -6.54 -8.06 -32.65
N ILE A 751 -7.51 -7.25 -33.09
CA ILE A 751 -7.77 -6.97 -34.51
C ILE A 751 -6.53 -6.42 -35.18
N GLU A 752 -5.90 -5.42 -34.57
CA GLU A 752 -4.69 -4.79 -35.14
C GLU A 752 -3.48 -5.74 -35.08
N SER A 753 -3.29 -6.48 -34.00
CA SER A 753 -2.22 -7.51 -33.89
C SER A 753 -2.35 -8.58 -34.97
N SER A 754 -3.58 -9.09 -35.20
CA SER A 754 -3.89 -10.07 -36.25
C SER A 754 -3.53 -9.53 -37.63
N LYS A 755 -3.86 -8.26 -37.96
CA LYS A 755 -3.48 -7.60 -39.21
C LYS A 755 -1.97 -7.47 -39.35
N ILE A 756 -1.27 -7.01 -38.31
CA ILE A 756 0.20 -6.80 -38.31
C ILE A 756 0.94 -8.12 -38.52
N LEU A 757 0.46 -9.20 -37.91
CA LEU A 757 1.05 -10.55 -37.97
C LEU A 757 0.55 -11.36 -39.17
N GLY A 758 -0.53 -10.94 -39.82
CA GLY A 758 -1.12 -11.65 -40.97
C GLY A 758 -1.72 -13.01 -40.64
N CYS A 759 -2.37 -13.13 -39.46
CA CYS A 759 -2.91 -14.40 -38.97
C CYS A 759 -4.36 -14.27 -38.48
N ASP A 760 -5.07 -15.41 -38.27
CA ASP A 760 -6.39 -15.53 -37.65
C ASP A 760 -7.50 -14.64 -38.26
N GLU A 761 -7.53 -14.50 -39.61
CA GLU A 761 -8.50 -13.65 -40.32
C GLU A 761 -9.97 -13.96 -39.99
N ASN A 762 -10.36 -15.24 -39.97
CA ASN A 762 -11.72 -15.63 -39.64
C ASN A 762 -12.12 -15.27 -38.21
N LEU A 763 -11.20 -15.43 -37.26
CA LEU A 763 -11.42 -15.05 -35.87
C LEU A 763 -11.51 -13.52 -35.74
N ARG A 764 -10.66 -12.79 -36.45
CA ARG A 764 -10.68 -11.33 -36.52
C ARG A 764 -12.03 -10.78 -36.94
N LEU A 765 -12.62 -11.33 -37.99
CA LEU A 765 -13.96 -10.92 -38.49
C LEU A 765 -15.06 -11.15 -37.45
N GLN A 766 -14.98 -12.28 -36.71
CA GLN A 766 -15.91 -12.54 -35.62
C GLN A 766 -15.77 -11.51 -34.51
N VAL A 767 -14.52 -11.18 -34.07
CA VAL A 767 -14.23 -10.22 -33.04
C VAL A 767 -14.64 -8.80 -33.46
N GLU A 768 -14.44 -8.41 -34.74
CA GLU A 768 -14.95 -7.16 -35.30
C GLU A 768 -16.47 -7.06 -35.17
N SER A 769 -17.21 -8.14 -35.50
CA SER A 769 -18.65 -8.20 -35.32
C SER A 769 -19.09 -8.08 -33.86
N MET A 770 -18.40 -8.74 -32.94
CA MET A 770 -18.68 -8.66 -31.50
C MET A 770 -18.41 -7.27 -30.95
N ARG A 771 -17.30 -6.65 -31.35
CA ARG A 771 -16.93 -5.27 -30.93
C ARG A 771 -18.04 -4.27 -31.32
N ASN A 772 -18.65 -4.43 -32.48
CA ASN A 772 -19.74 -3.57 -32.93
C ASN A 772 -21.06 -3.77 -32.16
N LYS A 773 -21.21 -4.88 -31.42
CA LYS A 773 -22.36 -5.16 -30.55
C LYS A 773 -22.15 -4.69 -29.10
N LEU A 774 -21.01 -4.13 -28.74
CA LEU A 774 -20.78 -3.55 -27.41
C LEU A 774 -21.62 -2.26 -27.26
N ALA A 775 -22.06 -1.98 -26.03
CA ALA A 775 -22.90 -0.83 -25.71
C ALA A 775 -22.21 0.51 -26.10
N PRO A 776 -22.89 1.45 -26.79
CA PRO A 776 -22.36 2.77 -27.07
C PRO A 776 -22.28 3.60 -25.77
N PHE A 777 -21.38 4.59 -25.71
CA PHE A 777 -21.35 5.54 -24.60
C PHE A 777 -22.68 6.29 -24.47
N LYS A 778 -23.11 6.52 -23.22
CA LYS A 778 -24.31 7.31 -22.90
C LYS A 778 -23.95 8.44 -21.94
N ILE A 779 -24.64 9.56 -22.14
CA ILE A 779 -24.62 10.71 -21.23
C ILE A 779 -25.88 10.64 -20.38
N GLY A 780 -25.72 10.69 -19.06
CA GLY A 780 -26.80 10.59 -18.11
C GLY A 780 -27.55 11.91 -17.90
N LYS A 781 -28.60 11.88 -17.09
CA LYS A 781 -29.50 13.01 -16.79
C LYS A 781 -28.80 14.22 -16.14
N GLY A 782 -27.62 14.02 -15.52
CA GLY A 782 -26.80 15.08 -14.95
C GLY A 782 -25.71 15.62 -15.90
N GLY A 783 -25.69 15.16 -17.14
CA GLY A 783 -24.66 15.49 -18.12
C GLY A 783 -23.35 14.72 -17.95
N GLN A 784 -23.28 13.75 -17.04
CA GLN A 784 -22.14 12.86 -16.78
C GLN A 784 -22.11 11.68 -17.76
N LEU A 785 -20.96 11.06 -17.93
CA LEU A 785 -20.87 9.71 -18.53
C LEU A 785 -21.52 8.70 -17.58
N GLN A 786 -22.30 7.76 -18.11
CA GLN A 786 -22.93 6.74 -17.30
C GLN A 786 -21.91 5.69 -16.85
N GLU A 787 -21.98 5.24 -15.59
CA GLU A 787 -21.20 4.16 -15.01
C GLU A 787 -21.82 2.79 -15.28
N TRP A 788 -23.17 2.74 -15.41
CA TRP A 788 -23.95 1.53 -15.70
C TRP A 788 -24.76 1.69 -16.99
N LEU A 789 -25.27 0.59 -17.54
CA LEU A 789 -26.13 0.61 -18.74
C LEU A 789 -27.38 1.48 -18.55
N GLU A 790 -27.86 1.58 -17.31
CA GLU A 790 -28.96 2.43 -16.89
C GLU A 790 -28.40 3.68 -16.18
N ASP A 791 -29.14 4.79 -16.24
CA ASP A 791 -28.74 6.06 -15.65
C ASP A 791 -28.97 6.08 -14.13
N TRP A 792 -28.14 5.35 -13.39
CA TRP A 792 -28.23 5.22 -11.93
C TRP A 792 -27.24 6.10 -11.15
N ASP A 793 -26.35 6.76 -11.84
CA ASP A 793 -25.16 7.43 -11.25
C ASP A 793 -25.55 8.42 -10.16
N LEU A 794 -26.53 9.31 -10.40
CA LEU A 794 -26.94 10.31 -9.43
C LEU A 794 -27.76 9.74 -8.27
N ASP A 795 -28.26 8.54 -8.37
CA ASP A 795 -29.02 7.81 -7.38
C ASP A 795 -28.15 6.80 -6.60
N ALA A 796 -26.87 6.66 -6.98
CA ALA A 796 -25.93 5.76 -6.33
C ALA A 796 -25.66 6.20 -4.87
N PRO A 797 -25.47 5.25 -3.92
CA PRO A 797 -25.23 5.57 -2.51
C PRO A 797 -23.99 6.42 -2.26
N ASP A 798 -22.95 6.28 -3.11
CA ASP A 798 -21.71 7.07 -3.03
C ASP A 798 -21.36 7.70 -4.38
N ILE A 799 -21.92 8.89 -4.62
CA ILE A 799 -21.61 9.68 -5.81
C ILE A 799 -20.17 10.20 -5.82
N HIS A 800 -19.51 10.25 -4.66
CA HIS A 800 -18.12 10.70 -4.52
C HIS A 800 -17.14 9.55 -4.44
N HIS A 801 -17.54 8.34 -4.87
CA HIS A 801 -16.72 7.14 -4.78
C HIS A 801 -15.31 7.37 -5.34
N ARG A 802 -14.31 6.77 -4.67
CA ARG A 802 -12.90 6.94 -5.02
C ARG A 802 -12.53 6.38 -6.40
N HIS A 803 -13.19 5.29 -6.85
CA HIS A 803 -13.02 4.79 -8.20
C HIS A 803 -13.77 5.66 -9.21
N VAL A 804 -13.16 5.86 -10.36
CA VAL A 804 -13.73 6.55 -11.52
C VAL A 804 -13.72 5.62 -12.73
N SER A 805 -14.17 4.39 -12.51
CA SER A 805 -14.03 3.24 -13.40
C SER A 805 -14.51 3.48 -14.83
N HIS A 806 -15.65 4.14 -15.01
CA HIS A 806 -16.25 4.52 -16.30
C HIS A 806 -15.54 5.70 -16.98
N LEU A 807 -14.41 6.18 -16.44
CA LEU A 807 -13.50 7.12 -17.12
C LEU A 807 -12.25 6.43 -17.67
N TYR A 808 -12.18 5.08 -17.60
CA TYR A 808 -11.14 4.30 -18.27
C TYR A 808 -11.01 4.70 -19.75
N ALA A 809 -12.13 4.96 -20.44
CA ALA A 809 -12.17 5.38 -21.84
C ALA A 809 -11.40 6.69 -22.15
N VAL A 810 -11.18 7.55 -21.14
CA VAL A 810 -10.36 8.76 -21.22
C VAL A 810 -8.89 8.45 -20.94
N PHE A 811 -8.62 7.74 -19.83
CA PHE A 811 -7.31 7.29 -19.43
C PHE A 811 -7.41 5.99 -18.58
N PRO A 812 -6.62 4.93 -18.92
CA PRO A 812 -5.49 4.88 -19.86
C PRO A 812 -5.87 4.77 -21.35
N SER A 813 -7.12 4.46 -21.68
CA SER A 813 -7.61 4.34 -23.07
C SER A 813 -7.52 5.66 -23.85
N ALA A 814 -7.93 5.61 -25.11
CA ALA A 814 -8.01 6.73 -26.04
C ALA A 814 -9.36 6.82 -26.76
N GLN A 815 -10.41 6.18 -26.20
CA GLN A 815 -11.74 6.13 -26.80
C GLN A 815 -12.46 7.48 -26.69
N ILE A 816 -12.23 8.21 -25.61
CA ILE A 816 -12.78 9.56 -25.39
C ILE A 816 -11.63 10.56 -25.43
N THR A 817 -11.73 11.53 -26.32
CA THR A 817 -10.71 12.58 -26.50
C THR A 817 -11.36 13.92 -26.81
N LEU A 818 -10.69 15.01 -26.47
CA LEU A 818 -11.16 16.38 -26.71
C LEU A 818 -11.51 16.66 -28.18
N ARG A 819 -10.78 16.07 -29.16
CA ARG A 819 -10.92 16.39 -30.56
C ARG A 819 -11.84 15.45 -31.33
N ARG A 820 -11.84 14.15 -30.96
CA ARG A 820 -12.61 13.14 -31.72
C ARG A 820 -14.02 12.93 -31.15
N THR A 821 -14.19 13.15 -29.85
CA THR A 821 -15.43 12.93 -29.10
C THR A 821 -15.69 14.06 -28.09
N PRO A 822 -15.81 15.34 -28.55
CA PRO A 822 -15.86 16.50 -27.64
C PRO A 822 -17.04 16.44 -26.67
N ASP A 823 -18.21 15.97 -27.08
CA ASP A 823 -19.39 15.88 -26.21
C ASP A 823 -19.16 14.86 -25.08
N LEU A 824 -18.53 13.72 -25.37
CA LEU A 824 -18.16 12.71 -24.36
C LEU A 824 -17.05 13.23 -23.44
N ALA A 825 -16.13 14.03 -23.95
CA ALA A 825 -15.08 14.65 -23.14
C ALA A 825 -15.66 15.67 -22.16
N GLU A 826 -16.66 16.46 -22.55
CA GLU A 826 -17.36 17.36 -21.63
C GLU A 826 -18.18 16.56 -20.59
N ALA A 827 -18.82 15.46 -20.99
CA ALA A 827 -19.49 14.57 -20.04
C ALA A 827 -18.50 13.92 -19.03
N ALA A 828 -17.29 13.59 -19.47
CA ALA A 828 -16.22 13.09 -18.59
C ALA A 828 -15.78 14.15 -17.58
N LYS A 829 -15.61 15.42 -17.99
CA LYS A 829 -15.35 16.54 -17.06
C LYS A 829 -16.47 16.66 -16.04
N LYS A 830 -17.73 16.57 -16.47
CA LYS A 830 -18.89 16.59 -15.59
C LYS A 830 -18.88 15.45 -14.57
N THR A 831 -18.49 14.26 -14.99
CA THR A 831 -18.29 13.11 -14.10
C THR A 831 -17.24 13.42 -13.02
N LEU A 832 -16.07 13.95 -13.40
CA LEU A 832 -15.02 14.32 -12.46
C LEU A 832 -15.46 15.42 -11.48
N GLU A 833 -16.26 16.38 -11.93
CA GLU A 833 -16.84 17.40 -11.05
C GLU A 833 -17.79 16.79 -10.00
N LEU A 834 -18.64 15.85 -10.40
CA LEU A 834 -19.57 15.14 -9.50
C LEU A 834 -18.81 14.25 -8.50
N ARG A 835 -17.76 13.56 -8.94
CA ARG A 835 -16.87 12.75 -8.06
C ARG A 835 -16.09 13.63 -7.09
N GLY A 836 -15.85 14.90 -7.44
CA GLY A 836 -15.07 15.85 -6.63
C GLY A 836 -13.56 15.58 -6.68
N ASP A 837 -12.80 16.52 -6.12
CA ASP A 837 -11.33 16.44 -6.11
C ASP A 837 -10.80 15.57 -4.95
N MET A 838 -11.38 15.68 -3.76
CA MET A 838 -10.92 14.93 -2.58
C MET A 838 -11.04 13.44 -2.78
N SER A 839 -9.95 12.70 -2.51
CA SER A 839 -9.92 11.24 -2.64
C SER A 839 -8.70 10.62 -1.94
N THR A 840 -8.51 9.30 -2.08
CA THR A 840 -7.30 8.58 -1.67
C THR A 840 -6.13 8.92 -2.60
N GLY A 841 -4.89 8.59 -2.21
CA GLY A 841 -3.69 8.95 -2.97
C GLY A 841 -3.74 8.46 -4.42
N TRP A 842 -3.93 7.15 -4.66
CA TRP A 842 -4.00 6.61 -6.02
C TRP A 842 -5.18 7.16 -6.84
N SER A 843 -6.29 7.46 -6.20
CA SER A 843 -7.45 8.03 -6.90
C SER A 843 -7.18 9.48 -7.35
N LEU A 844 -6.49 10.29 -6.51
CA LEU A 844 -5.97 11.60 -6.93
C LEU A 844 -5.03 11.45 -8.13
N ALA A 845 -4.12 10.49 -8.08
CA ALA A 845 -3.17 10.22 -9.16
C ALA A 845 -3.90 9.85 -10.47
N TRP A 846 -4.96 9.02 -10.42
CA TRP A 846 -5.78 8.74 -11.61
C TRP A 846 -6.45 10.00 -12.14
N LYS A 847 -7.07 10.81 -11.26
CA LYS A 847 -7.72 12.08 -11.64
C LYS A 847 -6.73 13.10 -12.25
N ILE A 848 -5.45 13.11 -11.82
CA ILE A 848 -4.40 13.93 -12.47
C ILE A 848 -4.24 13.53 -13.94
N ASN A 849 -4.11 12.24 -14.24
CA ASN A 849 -4.03 11.73 -15.60
C ASN A 849 -5.27 12.09 -16.43
N LEU A 850 -6.47 11.94 -15.84
CA LEU A 850 -7.74 12.27 -16.49
C LEU A 850 -7.83 13.76 -16.84
N TRP A 851 -7.54 14.66 -15.89
CA TRP A 851 -7.55 16.10 -16.17
C TRP A 851 -6.49 16.51 -17.17
N ALA A 852 -5.30 15.88 -17.17
CA ALA A 852 -4.29 16.07 -18.18
C ALA A 852 -4.80 15.69 -19.59
N ARG A 853 -5.48 14.52 -19.73
CA ARG A 853 -6.10 14.10 -21.00
C ARG A 853 -7.27 14.97 -21.44
N LEU A 854 -7.96 15.60 -20.50
CA LEU A 854 -9.04 16.57 -20.75
C LEU A 854 -8.52 18.02 -20.90
N GLY A 855 -7.18 18.22 -20.97
CA GLY A 855 -6.55 19.50 -21.31
C GLY A 855 -6.55 20.54 -20.18
N ASP A 856 -6.96 20.17 -18.94
CA ASP A 856 -6.97 21.10 -17.80
C ASP A 856 -5.72 20.92 -16.92
N GLY A 857 -4.62 21.56 -17.33
CA GLY A 857 -3.35 21.53 -16.61
C GLY A 857 -3.41 22.20 -15.25
N ASN A 858 -4.21 23.24 -15.07
CA ASN A 858 -4.36 23.92 -13.79
C ASN A 858 -5.09 23.04 -12.78
N ARG A 859 -6.13 22.31 -13.20
CA ARG A 859 -6.83 21.35 -12.36
C ARG A 859 -5.94 20.16 -12.01
N ALA A 860 -5.21 19.61 -12.98
CA ALA A 860 -4.24 18.55 -12.77
C ALA A 860 -3.19 18.96 -11.73
N PHE A 861 -2.62 20.18 -11.84
CA PHE A 861 -1.65 20.69 -10.88
C PHE A 861 -2.23 20.95 -9.50
N LYS A 862 -3.47 21.41 -9.41
CA LYS A 862 -4.20 21.48 -8.11
C LYS A 862 -4.23 20.12 -7.42
N LEU A 863 -4.53 19.05 -8.17
CA LEU A 863 -4.55 17.69 -7.62
C LEU A 863 -3.15 17.18 -7.25
N ILE A 864 -2.09 17.56 -8.00
CA ILE A 864 -0.69 17.29 -7.58
C ILE A 864 -0.40 17.95 -6.23
N LYS A 865 -0.83 19.19 -6.02
CA LYS A 865 -0.66 19.86 -4.72
C LYS A 865 -1.40 19.12 -3.60
N MET A 866 -2.63 18.65 -3.86
CA MET A 866 -3.39 17.84 -2.90
C MET A 866 -2.75 16.46 -2.63
N LEU A 867 -2.17 15.84 -3.65
CA LEU A 867 -1.46 14.56 -3.51
C LEU A 867 -0.18 14.71 -2.65
N LEU A 868 0.51 15.84 -2.77
CA LEU A 868 1.73 16.15 -2.02
C LEU A 868 1.46 16.77 -0.62
N GLU A 869 0.21 16.76 -0.14
CA GLU A 869 -0.10 17.11 1.26
C GLU A 869 0.25 15.95 2.23
N PRO A 870 0.52 16.26 3.52
CA PRO A 870 0.82 15.24 4.53
C PRO A 870 -0.30 14.19 4.73
N SER A 871 -1.53 14.48 4.31
CA SER A 871 -2.66 13.53 4.36
C SER A 871 -2.62 12.48 3.23
N ARG A 872 -1.81 12.70 2.17
CA ARG A 872 -1.70 11.86 0.99
C ARG A 872 -0.27 11.50 0.60
N THR A 873 0.72 12.11 1.24
CA THR A 873 2.14 11.80 1.06
C THR A 873 2.82 11.73 2.42
N TYR A 874 3.41 10.57 2.75
CA TYR A 874 4.16 10.36 3.97
C TYR A 874 5.50 11.14 3.97
N PRO A 875 6.15 11.32 5.14
CA PRO A 875 7.40 12.07 5.21
C PRO A 875 8.51 11.58 4.28
N ASN A 876 8.56 10.26 3.96
CA ASN A 876 9.51 9.68 3.03
C ASN A 876 9.07 9.72 1.55
N MET A 877 8.05 10.49 1.23
CA MET A 877 7.38 10.63 -0.07
C MET A 877 6.61 9.39 -0.56
N PHE A 878 6.41 8.36 0.25
CA PHE A 878 5.46 7.29 -0.06
C PHE A 878 4.03 7.83 -0.13
N ASP A 879 3.25 7.33 -1.09
CA ASP A 879 1.83 7.67 -1.21
C ASP A 879 1.01 7.15 -0.04
N ALA A 880 0.00 7.91 0.35
CA ALA A 880 -0.94 7.55 1.40
C ALA A 880 -2.35 7.40 0.85
N HIS A 881 -2.80 6.16 0.78
CA HIS A 881 -4.24 5.88 0.64
C HIS A 881 -5.04 6.57 1.78
N PRO A 882 -4.76 6.58 3.12
CA PRO A 882 -3.90 5.74 3.95
C PRO A 882 -4.48 4.32 4.19
N PRO A 883 -3.65 3.29 4.50
CA PRO A 883 -2.19 3.31 4.68
C PRO A 883 -1.43 3.41 3.35
N PHE A 884 -0.10 3.18 3.37
CA PHE A 884 0.75 3.22 2.18
C PHE A 884 0.29 2.26 1.08
N GLN A 885 0.15 2.81 -0.12
CA GLN A 885 0.02 2.09 -1.39
C GLN A 885 0.90 2.79 -2.43
N ILE A 886 1.75 2.04 -3.14
CA ILE A 886 2.77 2.61 -4.04
C ILE A 886 2.19 3.14 -5.35
N ASP A 887 1.02 2.68 -5.73
CA ASP A 887 0.34 3.01 -6.98
C ASP A 887 0.10 4.53 -7.15
N GLY A 888 -0.21 5.25 -6.06
CA GLY A 888 -0.32 6.72 -6.12
C GLY A 888 0.99 7.41 -6.52
N ASN A 889 2.15 6.89 -6.10
CA ASN A 889 3.45 7.40 -6.55
C ASN A 889 3.64 7.22 -8.07
N PHE A 890 3.31 6.05 -8.60
CA PHE A 890 3.45 5.73 -10.02
C PHE A 890 2.43 6.49 -10.88
N GLY A 891 1.17 6.52 -10.44
CA GLY A 891 0.11 7.26 -11.15
C GLY A 891 0.34 8.76 -11.16
N GLY A 892 0.89 9.35 -10.08
CA GLY A 892 1.27 10.76 -10.05
C GLY A 892 2.44 11.08 -11.00
N THR A 893 3.42 10.17 -11.10
CA THR A 893 4.52 10.26 -12.08
C THR A 893 4.01 10.21 -13.52
N SER A 894 3.11 9.25 -13.82
CA SER A 894 2.43 9.17 -15.12
C SER A 894 1.61 10.44 -15.42
N GLY A 895 0.90 10.98 -14.42
CA GLY A 895 0.11 12.20 -14.57
C GLY A 895 0.94 13.42 -14.94
N ILE A 896 2.11 13.60 -14.32
CA ILE A 896 3.06 14.67 -14.71
C ILE A 896 3.55 14.46 -16.16
N CYS A 897 3.82 13.21 -16.57
CA CYS A 897 4.20 12.91 -17.95
C CYS A 897 3.06 13.29 -18.93
N GLU A 898 1.79 12.91 -18.63
CA GLU A 898 0.63 13.23 -19.47
C GLU A 898 0.34 14.74 -19.57
N MET A 899 0.70 15.53 -18.55
CA MET A 899 0.62 17.00 -18.63
C MET A 899 1.62 17.58 -19.62
N LEU A 900 2.78 16.95 -19.78
CA LEU A 900 3.89 17.43 -20.63
C LEU A 900 3.82 16.86 -22.05
N MET A 901 3.46 15.62 -22.22
CA MET A 901 3.43 14.94 -23.51
C MET A 901 2.39 13.83 -23.57
N GLN A 902 1.61 13.79 -24.64
CA GLN A 902 0.66 12.71 -24.93
C GLN A 902 0.91 12.11 -26.32
N SER A 903 0.65 10.79 -26.49
CA SER A 903 0.82 10.10 -27.78
C SER A 903 -0.27 9.07 -28.08
N HIS A 904 -1.39 9.11 -27.37
CA HIS A 904 -2.48 8.14 -27.41
C HIS A 904 -3.39 8.25 -28.66
N THR A 905 -3.40 9.43 -29.31
CA THR A 905 -4.27 9.68 -30.48
C THR A 905 -3.60 9.40 -31.82
N GLY A 906 -2.38 8.82 -31.83
CA GLY A 906 -1.57 8.66 -33.04
C GLY A 906 -0.76 9.90 -33.43
N GLU A 907 -0.82 10.94 -32.61
CA GLU A 907 -0.02 12.17 -32.73
C GLU A 907 0.82 12.32 -31.45
N ILE A 908 2.02 12.89 -31.55
CA ILE A 908 2.83 13.30 -30.41
C ILE A 908 2.43 14.73 -30.07
N GLU A 909 1.65 14.91 -29.01
CA GLU A 909 1.17 16.21 -28.56
C GLU A 909 2.08 16.76 -27.46
N LEU A 910 2.60 17.98 -27.67
CA LEU A 910 3.55 18.65 -26.81
C LEU A 910 2.86 19.68 -25.92
N LEU A 911 3.12 19.62 -24.62
CA LEU A 911 2.55 20.51 -23.57
C LEU A 911 1.00 20.59 -23.61
N PRO A 912 0.28 19.45 -23.72
CA PRO A 912 -1.18 19.47 -23.88
C PRO A 912 -1.92 20.02 -22.65
N ALA A 913 -1.33 19.92 -21.46
CA ALA A 913 -1.95 20.33 -20.20
C ALA A 913 -0.93 21.02 -19.26
N LEU A 914 -0.17 21.97 -19.80
CA LEU A 914 0.81 22.75 -19.02
C LEU A 914 0.07 23.71 -18.08
N PRO A 915 0.30 23.66 -16.73
CA PRO A 915 -0.32 24.62 -15.82
C PRO A 915 0.34 26.00 -15.89
N ASP A 916 -0.42 27.04 -15.57
CA ASP A 916 0.07 28.43 -15.59
C ASP A 916 1.28 28.68 -14.67
N SER A 917 1.43 27.88 -13.63
CA SER A 917 2.56 27.96 -12.70
C SER A 917 3.88 27.43 -13.27
N TRP A 918 3.86 26.55 -14.28
CA TRP A 918 5.05 26.02 -14.92
C TRP A 918 5.46 26.88 -16.12
N LYS A 919 5.74 28.16 -15.87
CA LYS A 919 6.04 29.14 -16.93
C LYS A 919 7.28 28.80 -17.72
N LYS A 920 8.27 28.19 -17.11
CA LYS A 920 9.54 27.80 -17.70
C LYS A 920 9.93 26.40 -17.27
N GLY A 921 10.51 25.65 -18.20
CA GLY A 921 11.00 24.30 -17.86
C GLY A 921 11.56 23.57 -19.07
N SER A 922 12.03 22.37 -18.82
CA SER A 922 12.49 21.44 -19.85
C SER A 922 12.26 20.00 -19.41
N VAL A 923 12.04 19.14 -20.38
CA VAL A 923 12.02 17.69 -20.18
C VAL A 923 12.77 17.02 -21.33
N SER A 924 13.52 15.96 -21.02
CA SER A 924 14.22 15.17 -22.02
C SER A 924 14.01 13.67 -21.79
N GLY A 925 14.00 12.92 -22.91
CA GLY A 925 13.99 11.46 -22.89
C GLY A 925 12.65 10.77 -22.66
N LEU A 926 11.52 11.49 -22.72
CA LEU A 926 10.19 10.86 -22.66
C LEU A 926 9.97 9.99 -23.91
N ARG A 927 9.26 8.87 -23.74
CA ARG A 927 8.93 7.97 -24.85
C ARG A 927 7.51 8.22 -25.33
N ALA A 928 7.36 8.20 -26.66
CA ALA A 928 6.06 8.29 -27.32
C ALA A 928 5.78 7.03 -28.14
N ARG A 929 4.49 6.69 -28.27
CA ARG A 929 4.02 5.58 -29.12
C ARG A 929 4.51 5.79 -30.56
N GLY A 930 4.71 4.70 -31.27
CA GLY A 930 5.31 4.72 -32.60
C GLY A 930 6.83 4.65 -32.61
N GLY A 931 7.49 4.42 -31.45
CA GLY A 931 8.94 4.21 -31.34
C GLY A 931 9.76 5.48 -31.33
N PHE A 932 9.31 6.54 -30.66
CA PHE A 932 10.01 7.83 -30.59
C PHE A 932 10.42 8.20 -29.16
N GLU A 933 11.48 9.03 -29.08
CA GLU A 933 11.92 9.72 -27.87
C GLU A 933 11.77 11.23 -28.06
N VAL A 934 11.29 11.94 -27.02
CA VAL A 934 10.90 13.34 -27.08
C VAL A 934 11.63 14.13 -26.02
N SER A 935 12.21 15.25 -26.43
CA SER A 935 12.78 16.27 -25.55
C SER A 935 12.25 17.65 -25.94
N MET A 936 11.99 18.53 -24.97
CA MET A 936 11.48 19.87 -25.23
C MET A 936 11.81 20.82 -24.09
N ASN A 937 11.80 22.12 -24.45
CA ASN A 937 11.87 23.21 -23.50
C ASN A 937 10.81 24.27 -23.80
N TRP A 938 10.40 24.99 -22.76
CA TRP A 938 9.42 26.06 -22.85
C TRP A 938 9.80 27.24 -21.97
N ASP A 939 9.33 28.42 -22.33
CA ASP A 939 9.47 29.66 -21.58
C ASP A 939 8.20 30.50 -21.71
N GLN A 940 7.81 31.18 -20.64
CA GLN A 940 6.53 31.91 -20.54
C GLN A 940 5.30 31.08 -20.96
N GLY A 941 5.31 29.79 -20.60
CA GLY A 941 4.23 28.83 -20.92
C GLY A 941 4.17 28.44 -22.40
N ARG A 942 5.18 28.78 -23.22
CA ARG A 942 5.21 28.52 -24.67
C ARG A 942 6.38 27.63 -25.04
N LEU A 943 6.12 26.62 -25.87
CA LEU A 943 7.15 25.76 -26.44
C LEU A 943 8.17 26.62 -27.18
N GLN A 944 9.46 26.45 -26.85
CA GLN A 944 10.57 27.11 -27.54
C GLN A 944 11.18 26.18 -28.58
N GLN A 945 11.44 24.94 -28.22
CA GLN A 945 12.03 23.93 -29.07
C GLN A 945 11.60 22.55 -28.63
N ALA A 946 11.37 21.65 -29.57
CA ALA A 946 11.28 20.22 -29.33
C ALA A 946 12.27 19.43 -30.18
N ARG A 947 12.73 18.29 -29.70
CA ARG A 947 13.54 17.34 -30.45
C ARG A 947 12.85 15.98 -30.40
N ILE A 948 12.66 15.40 -31.56
CA ILE A 948 12.07 14.06 -31.72
C ILE A 948 13.15 13.16 -32.30
N LYS A 949 13.46 12.09 -31.60
CA LYS A 949 14.42 11.06 -32.00
C LYS A 949 13.70 9.76 -32.34
N SER A 950 13.96 9.20 -33.51
CA SER A 950 13.49 7.87 -33.86
C SER A 950 14.30 6.81 -33.10
N ILE A 951 13.60 5.91 -32.40
CA ILE A 951 14.20 4.69 -31.86
C ILE A 951 13.93 3.55 -32.84
N SER A 952 12.68 3.36 -33.26
CA SER A 952 12.23 2.36 -34.22
C SER A 952 11.23 2.91 -35.23
N GLY A 953 10.61 4.05 -34.94
CA GLY A 953 9.60 4.68 -35.80
C GLY A 953 10.17 5.35 -37.03
N THR A 954 9.42 5.33 -38.13
CA THR A 954 9.83 5.92 -39.40
C THR A 954 9.10 7.23 -39.75
N ALA A 955 7.95 7.48 -39.13
CA ALA A 955 7.16 8.69 -39.30
C ALA A 955 6.28 8.96 -38.08
N CYS A 956 6.09 10.25 -37.78
CA CYS A 956 5.13 10.66 -36.74
C CYS A 956 4.51 12.03 -37.10
N VAL A 957 3.33 12.25 -36.53
CA VAL A 957 2.68 13.56 -36.49
C VAL A 957 2.97 14.20 -35.14
N VAL A 958 3.53 15.41 -35.18
CA VAL A 958 3.81 16.19 -33.95
C VAL A 958 2.85 17.38 -33.92
N ARG A 959 2.19 17.54 -32.76
CA ARG A 959 1.25 18.65 -32.52
C ARG A 959 1.73 19.55 -31.37
N TYR A 960 1.55 20.83 -31.56
CA TYR A 960 1.63 21.82 -30.47
C TYR A 960 0.47 22.82 -30.65
N ALA A 961 -0.44 22.83 -29.70
CA ALA A 961 -1.72 23.54 -29.81
C ALA A 961 -2.45 23.18 -31.14
N ASP A 962 -2.76 24.16 -31.98
CA ASP A 962 -3.44 23.95 -33.26
C ASP A 962 -2.49 23.65 -34.43
N LYS A 963 -1.17 23.73 -34.23
CA LYS A 963 -0.16 23.49 -35.26
C LYS A 963 0.24 22.02 -35.33
N ILE A 964 0.41 21.51 -36.55
CA ILE A 964 0.76 20.12 -36.85
C ILE A 964 1.97 20.09 -37.79
N LYS A 965 2.88 19.13 -37.52
CA LYS A 965 3.98 18.80 -38.44
C LYS A 965 4.09 17.31 -38.65
N LEU A 966 4.17 16.87 -39.90
CA LEU A 966 4.50 15.50 -40.26
C LEU A 966 6.03 15.39 -40.41
N LEU A 967 6.60 14.42 -39.73
CA LEU A 967 8.05 14.15 -39.76
C LEU A 967 8.29 12.70 -40.20
N THR A 968 9.32 12.52 -41.00
CA THR A 968 9.83 11.21 -41.44
C THR A 968 11.25 11.02 -40.96
N PHE A 969 11.64 9.80 -40.58
CA PHE A 969 12.92 9.51 -39.96
C PHE A 969 13.62 8.32 -40.59
N LYS A 970 14.93 8.32 -40.53
CA LYS A 970 15.74 7.10 -40.53
C LYS A 970 15.88 6.58 -39.09
N PRO A 971 16.04 5.27 -38.85
CA PRO A 971 16.32 4.76 -37.52
C PRO A 971 17.52 5.47 -36.86
N GLY A 972 17.33 5.93 -35.60
CA GLY A 972 18.34 6.69 -34.86
C GLY A 972 18.42 8.18 -35.19
N GLU A 973 17.70 8.68 -36.19
CA GLU A 973 17.71 10.11 -36.58
C GLU A 973 16.98 10.97 -35.55
N GLU A 974 17.55 12.14 -35.23
CA GLU A 974 16.92 13.17 -34.39
C GLU A 974 16.61 14.40 -35.22
N LYS A 975 15.41 14.99 -35.02
CA LYS A 975 15.01 16.25 -35.69
C LYS A 975 14.53 17.26 -34.68
N SER A 976 14.98 18.50 -34.85
CA SER A 976 14.41 19.66 -34.15
C SER A 976 13.10 20.08 -34.79
N VAL A 977 12.16 20.51 -33.97
CA VAL A 977 10.81 20.93 -34.37
C VAL A 977 10.51 22.28 -33.73
N ASP A 978 10.32 23.30 -34.56
CA ASP A 978 9.87 24.64 -34.16
C ASP A 978 8.43 24.85 -34.63
N PHE A 979 7.59 25.60 -33.86
CA PHE A 979 6.19 25.86 -34.21
C PHE A 979 5.81 27.32 -34.31
#